data_9baca3e1a5ef497b06918dfe6b77a930
#
_entry.id   9baca3e1a5ef497b06918dfe6b77a930
#
_cell.length_a   1.000
_cell.length_b   1.000
_cell.length_c   1.000
_cell.angle_alpha   90.00
_cell.angle_beta   90.00
_cell.angle_gamma   90.00
#
_symmetry.space_group_name_H-M   'P 1'
#
loop_
_entity.id
_entity.type
_entity.pdbx_description
1 polymer ?
#
loop_
_entity_poly.entity_id
_entity_poly.type
_entity_poly.pdbx_seq_one_letter_code
_entity_poly.pdbx_strand_id
1 'polypeptide(L)'
;SQLEKGIGDYIETTFPMSNAPFKGSVAEMLAQKGSVYHEPYLAVRLPFRVAKEMPTCFEAIHPAYLPYVHQQKAFERLTGNDGRSTLIATGTGSGKTECFLYPILEYCYQHRGESGIKALIIYPMNALATDQSKRIAELIHNSPELRGNVTAGMYVGGLERTPSRTMSEHGIITDHETLLNSPPDILLTNYKMLDYLLVRPKDALLWKQNNPETLKYIAVDELHTFDGAQGTDLACLLRRLKRRLGIYDGYLCCIGTSATMGSKENNGAILNYAEEIFGEPFERDAVITEDRLSADEFFAGQSTAFFALPSADQTAQLVALAEEDNPSAYLQCAVKAWFPDFSQDVLSDSGRIELGRVLLQHVFLQSVLHLTEGNYYQVSRIVEALAPHYPALNELSDASAVLNSLFALVSHARTGKPRKLRPFLNVQVQLWIRELRRIVAKVDAEHITYKIAHDLNRQQAKQHLPVVNCRDCGITGWVTILNERQNATIVNLEAFYNQYFKADEKVVMLFPHPHENVPTGMLPARICPDCLQVKLGIDGSSECASCGTRMVDILIPSPIRTTGPKQHKQYICPCCGSRRGLSLMGVRSATEISASISQMFASRFNDDKKTLAFSDNVQDAAHRAGFFNSRTWRFGLRTAIQRYCAECGSGQNLADFQAGFVDYWHLHMTDEEFVSF
;
A
#
# COMPACT_ATOMS: atom_id res chain seq x y z
N SER A 1 -12.82 -14.08 -4.52
CA SER A 1 -12.87 -13.58 -3.14
C SER A 1 -13.66 -12.27 -3.04
N GLN A 2 -14.00 -11.83 -1.83
CA GLN A 2 -14.77 -10.58 -1.63
C GLN A 2 -14.04 -9.35 -2.20
N LEU A 3 -12.71 -9.32 -2.13
CA LEU A 3 -11.91 -8.23 -2.71
C LEU A 3 -12.02 -8.17 -4.24
N GLU A 4 -11.96 -9.31 -4.92
CA GLU A 4 -12.11 -9.40 -6.38
C GLU A 4 -13.53 -9.01 -6.79
N LYS A 5 -14.55 -9.45 -6.04
CA LYS A 5 -15.93 -9.05 -6.26
C LYS A 5 -16.09 -7.52 -6.13
N GLY A 6 -15.53 -6.90 -5.08
CA GLY A 6 -15.59 -5.46 -4.90
C GLY A 6 -14.93 -4.66 -6.03
N ILE A 7 -13.84 -5.15 -6.60
CA ILE A 7 -13.24 -4.52 -7.80
C ILE A 7 -14.10 -4.76 -9.03
N GLY A 8 -14.69 -5.94 -9.18
CA GLY A 8 -15.66 -6.25 -10.24
C GLY A 8 -16.83 -5.28 -10.22
N ASP A 9 -17.49 -5.15 -9.08
CA ASP A 9 -18.59 -4.21 -8.85
C ASP A 9 -18.20 -2.76 -9.19
N TYR A 10 -16.97 -2.37 -8.82
CA TYR A 10 -16.46 -1.03 -9.17
C TYR A 10 -16.31 -0.85 -10.68
N ILE A 11 -15.73 -1.82 -11.39
CA ILE A 11 -15.51 -1.73 -12.84
C ILE A 11 -16.84 -1.70 -13.58
N GLU A 12 -17.76 -2.60 -13.22
CA GLU A 12 -19.08 -2.71 -13.86
C GLU A 12 -19.93 -1.46 -13.63
N THR A 13 -19.86 -0.85 -12.44
CA THR A 13 -20.58 0.41 -12.16
C THR A 13 -19.93 1.63 -12.80
N THR A 14 -18.63 1.59 -13.01
CA THR A 14 -17.89 2.71 -13.64
C THR A 14 -17.95 2.67 -15.15
N PHE A 15 -17.99 1.46 -15.72
CA PHE A 15 -18.03 1.20 -17.15
C PHE A 15 -19.24 0.30 -17.47
N PRO A 16 -20.46 0.84 -17.42
CA PRO A 16 -21.65 0.08 -17.77
C PRO A 16 -21.57 -0.38 -19.23
N MET A 17 -22.04 -1.59 -19.54
CA MET A 17 -21.99 -2.16 -20.89
C MET A 17 -23.40 -2.38 -21.40
N SER A 18 -23.83 -1.58 -22.39
CA SER A 18 -25.17 -1.66 -22.96
C SER A 18 -25.28 -2.64 -24.15
N ASN A 19 -24.18 -2.82 -24.89
CA ASN A 19 -24.17 -3.65 -26.08
C ASN A 19 -23.78 -5.12 -25.77
N ALA A 20 -24.55 -6.06 -26.33
CA ALA A 20 -24.51 -7.48 -26.01
C ALA A 20 -23.14 -8.15 -26.11
N PRO A 21 -22.28 -7.92 -27.14
CA PRO A 21 -21.01 -8.63 -27.26
C PRO A 21 -20.04 -8.37 -26.08
N PHE A 22 -20.18 -7.24 -25.37
CA PHE A 22 -19.31 -6.85 -24.28
C PHE A 22 -19.86 -7.21 -22.89
N LYS A 23 -21.12 -7.64 -22.80
CA LYS A 23 -21.73 -8.01 -21.52
C LYS A 23 -21.04 -9.22 -20.91
N GLY A 24 -20.69 -9.15 -19.61
CA GLY A 24 -20.02 -10.23 -18.90
C GLY A 24 -18.50 -10.32 -19.09
N SER A 25 -17.91 -9.58 -20.04
CA SER A 25 -16.47 -9.63 -20.33
C SER A 25 -15.59 -9.21 -19.14
N VAL A 26 -16.08 -8.32 -18.27
CA VAL A 26 -15.38 -7.94 -17.02
C VAL A 26 -15.37 -9.09 -16.04
N ALA A 27 -16.53 -9.69 -15.79
CA ALA A 27 -16.63 -10.81 -14.86
C ALA A 27 -15.77 -11.99 -15.32
N GLU A 28 -15.77 -12.29 -16.62
CA GLU A 28 -14.94 -13.35 -17.21
C GLU A 28 -13.44 -13.04 -17.08
N MET A 29 -13.01 -11.81 -17.31
CA MET A 29 -11.62 -11.39 -17.11
C MET A 29 -11.19 -11.53 -15.65
N LEU A 30 -12.04 -11.10 -14.71
CA LEU A 30 -11.74 -11.13 -13.28
C LEU A 30 -11.79 -12.54 -12.68
N ALA A 31 -12.55 -13.47 -13.28
CA ALA A 31 -12.59 -14.86 -12.86
C ALA A 31 -11.27 -15.61 -13.13
N GLN A 32 -10.38 -15.08 -13.98
CA GLN A 32 -9.07 -15.66 -14.20
C GLN A 32 -8.17 -15.46 -12.99
N LYS A 33 -7.62 -16.57 -12.45
CA LYS A 33 -6.71 -16.52 -11.28
C LYS A 33 -5.53 -15.59 -11.54
N GLY A 34 -5.31 -14.64 -10.63
CA GLY A 34 -4.22 -13.65 -10.74
C GLY A 34 -4.51 -12.45 -11.66
N SER A 35 -5.75 -12.27 -12.10
CA SER A 35 -6.14 -11.12 -12.94
C SER A 35 -6.04 -9.78 -12.21
N VAL A 36 -6.40 -9.74 -10.93
CA VAL A 36 -6.41 -8.54 -10.08
C VAL A 36 -5.35 -8.61 -9.00
N TYR A 37 -5.30 -9.76 -8.30
CA TYR A 37 -4.36 -9.98 -7.21
C TYR A 37 -3.47 -11.17 -7.52
N HIS A 38 -2.19 -11.04 -7.22
CA HIS A 38 -1.36 -12.22 -7.05
C HIS A 38 -1.73 -12.92 -5.75
N GLU A 39 -1.43 -14.22 -5.66
CA GLU A 39 -1.61 -14.95 -4.43
C GLU A 39 -0.91 -14.21 -3.27
N PRO A 40 -1.59 -14.02 -2.12
CA PRO A 40 -1.02 -13.27 -1.00
C PRO A 40 0.26 -13.92 -0.48
N TYR A 41 1.23 -13.09 -0.15
CA TYR A 41 2.40 -13.49 0.61
C TYR A 41 2.12 -13.31 2.09
N LEU A 42 2.48 -14.31 2.86
CA LEU A 42 2.27 -14.35 4.30
C LEU A 42 3.60 -14.55 5.00
N ALA A 43 3.81 -13.81 6.10
CA ALA A 43 4.92 -13.99 7.01
C ALA A 43 4.42 -14.04 8.44
N VAL A 44 4.93 -14.97 9.23
CA VAL A 44 4.71 -15.01 10.67
C VAL A 44 6.00 -14.59 11.35
N ARG A 45 5.98 -13.39 11.93
CA ARG A 45 7.17 -12.82 12.57
C ARG A 45 7.30 -13.29 14.00
N LEU A 46 8.43 -13.93 14.28
CA LEU A 46 8.81 -14.29 15.65
C LEU A 46 9.11 -13.03 16.48
N PRO A 47 8.96 -13.10 17.81
CA PRO A 47 9.23 -11.96 18.69
C PRO A 47 10.67 -11.45 18.57
N PHE A 48 10.85 -10.16 18.80
CA PHE A 48 12.18 -9.59 18.94
C PHE A 48 12.86 -10.15 20.18
N ARG A 49 14.16 -10.38 20.09
CA ARG A 49 14.98 -10.79 21.22
C ARG A 49 15.12 -9.64 22.20
N VAL A 50 14.71 -9.87 23.45
CA VAL A 50 14.81 -8.90 24.53
C VAL A 50 16.21 -8.96 25.13
N ALA A 51 16.80 -7.82 25.47
CA ALA A 51 18.07 -7.74 26.17
C ALA A 51 17.98 -8.36 27.58
N LYS A 52 19.08 -8.83 28.10
CA LYS A 52 19.13 -9.47 29.42
C LYS A 52 19.11 -8.48 30.59
N GLU A 53 19.61 -7.26 30.33
CA GLU A 53 19.80 -6.24 31.35
C GLU A 53 19.35 -4.87 30.81
N MET A 54 19.05 -3.95 31.71
CA MET A 54 18.75 -2.56 31.36
C MET A 54 20.04 -1.84 30.90
N PRO A 55 19.93 -0.89 29.95
CA PRO A 55 21.08 -0.13 29.49
C PRO A 55 21.64 0.72 30.62
N THR A 56 22.97 0.69 30.79
CA THR A 56 23.70 1.50 31.79
C THR A 56 24.31 2.77 31.17
N CYS A 57 24.11 2.98 29.88
CA CYS A 57 24.69 4.10 29.13
C CYS A 57 23.90 5.43 29.25
N PHE A 58 22.78 5.45 29.96
CA PHE A 58 21.92 6.61 30.13
C PHE A 58 21.88 7.10 31.57
N GLU A 59 21.94 8.40 31.78
CA GLU A 59 21.75 9.07 33.09
C GLU A 59 20.32 9.61 33.22
N ALA A 60 19.76 10.21 32.13
CA ALA A 60 18.45 10.84 32.13
C ALA A 60 17.35 9.97 31.55
N ILE A 61 17.69 8.93 30.81
CA ILE A 61 16.72 8.07 30.16
C ILE A 61 16.52 6.77 30.94
N HIS A 62 15.32 6.55 31.44
CA HIS A 62 14.96 5.35 32.19
C HIS A 62 13.88 4.55 31.45
N PRO A 63 14.23 3.63 30.51
CA PRO A 63 13.26 2.83 29.79
C PRO A 63 12.38 2.02 30.76
N ALA A 64 11.06 2.06 30.55
CA ALA A 64 10.10 1.31 31.40
C ALA A 64 10.17 -0.21 31.21
N TYR A 65 10.81 -0.66 30.14
CA TYR A 65 10.94 -2.09 29.78
C TYR A 65 12.35 -2.37 29.30
N LEU A 66 12.77 -3.64 29.43
CA LEU A 66 14.01 -4.11 28.80
C LEU A 66 13.97 -3.83 27.30
N PRO A 67 15.01 -3.22 26.73
CA PRO A 67 15.08 -2.95 25.30
C PRO A 67 15.22 -4.26 24.53
N TYR A 68 14.97 -4.19 23.24
CA TYR A 68 15.37 -5.26 22.34
C TYR A 68 16.88 -5.26 22.12
N VAL A 69 17.47 -6.41 21.81
CA VAL A 69 18.92 -6.54 21.60
C VAL A 69 19.43 -5.57 20.52
N HIS A 70 18.69 -5.35 19.44
CA HIS A 70 19.08 -4.38 18.41
C HIS A 70 19.02 -2.93 18.89
N GLN A 71 18.08 -2.59 19.80
CA GLN A 71 18.04 -1.28 20.44
C GLN A 71 19.24 -1.10 21.37
N GLN A 72 19.57 -2.10 22.17
CA GLN A 72 20.75 -2.05 23.06
C GLN A 72 22.03 -1.83 22.25
N LYS A 73 22.23 -2.57 21.14
CA LYS A 73 23.36 -2.36 20.23
C LYS A 73 23.41 -0.93 19.67
N ALA A 74 22.25 -0.35 19.34
CA ALA A 74 22.16 1.03 18.88
C ALA A 74 22.54 2.02 19.98
N PHE A 75 22.04 1.81 21.20
CA PHE A 75 22.37 2.65 22.35
C PHE A 75 23.88 2.66 22.63
N GLU A 76 24.51 1.49 22.67
CA GLU A 76 25.96 1.34 22.91
C GLU A 76 26.81 2.02 21.82
N ARG A 77 26.35 2.01 20.55
CA ARG A 77 27.08 2.65 19.45
C ARG A 77 26.90 4.18 19.39
N LEU A 78 25.72 4.66 19.77
CA LEU A 78 25.33 6.05 19.58
C LEU A 78 25.56 6.94 20.82
N THR A 79 25.73 6.35 22.01
CA THR A 79 25.85 7.10 23.24
C THR A 79 27.30 7.49 23.52
N GLY A 80 27.49 8.65 24.17
CA GLY A 80 28.78 9.19 24.57
C GLY A 80 29.44 10.10 23.52
N ASN A 81 30.58 10.68 23.90
CA ASN A 81 31.32 11.62 23.04
C ASN A 81 31.89 10.97 21.78
N ASP A 82 32.11 9.64 21.81
CA ASP A 82 32.62 8.82 20.71
C ASP A 82 31.51 8.14 19.92
N GLY A 83 30.27 8.66 19.96
CA GLY A 83 29.14 8.14 19.21
C GLY A 83 29.49 7.92 17.74
N ARG A 84 29.26 6.68 17.24
CA ARG A 84 29.66 6.24 15.90
C ARG A 84 28.48 6.22 14.93
N SER A 85 28.71 6.68 13.70
CA SER A 85 27.70 6.66 12.64
C SER A 85 27.08 5.28 12.47
N THR A 86 25.73 5.22 12.38
CA THR A 86 24.99 3.96 12.49
C THR A 86 23.79 3.94 11.53
N LEU A 87 23.57 2.78 10.89
CA LEU A 87 22.39 2.50 10.08
C LEU A 87 21.47 1.53 10.83
N ILE A 88 20.24 1.92 11.05
CA ILE A 88 19.21 1.13 11.74
C ILE A 88 18.27 0.53 10.69
N ALA A 89 18.56 -0.70 10.29
CA ALA A 89 17.86 -1.44 9.25
C ALA A 89 16.91 -2.49 9.88
N THR A 90 15.80 -2.01 10.44
CA THR A 90 14.83 -2.86 11.15
C THR A 90 13.40 -2.59 10.64
N GLY A 91 12.52 -3.60 10.71
CA GLY A 91 11.14 -3.48 10.27
C GLY A 91 10.30 -2.49 11.09
N THR A 92 9.08 -2.20 10.61
CA THR A 92 8.12 -1.37 11.35
C THR A 92 7.72 -2.02 12.69
N GLY A 93 7.55 -1.20 13.73
CA GLY A 93 7.19 -1.70 15.06
C GLY A 93 8.35 -2.28 15.87
N SER A 94 9.59 -2.20 15.38
CA SER A 94 10.80 -2.66 16.08
C SER A 94 11.35 -1.65 17.11
N GLY A 95 10.76 -0.45 17.18
CA GLY A 95 11.30 0.63 17.99
C GLY A 95 12.51 1.32 17.37
N LYS A 96 12.56 1.47 16.05
CA LYS A 96 13.62 2.20 15.32
C LYS A 96 13.88 3.60 15.88
N THR A 97 12.80 4.32 16.16
CA THR A 97 12.90 5.70 16.64
C THR A 97 13.63 5.77 17.98
N GLU A 98 13.33 4.87 18.91
CA GLU A 98 13.99 4.80 20.20
C GLU A 98 15.49 4.52 20.05
N CYS A 99 15.88 3.70 19.07
CA CYS A 99 17.29 3.37 18.83
C CYS A 99 18.18 4.60 18.71
N PHE A 100 17.70 5.68 18.09
CA PHE A 100 18.47 6.89 17.92
C PHE A 100 18.01 8.06 18.80
N LEU A 101 16.73 8.12 19.14
CA LEU A 101 16.17 9.22 19.90
C LEU A 101 16.67 9.24 21.35
N TYR A 102 16.78 8.07 21.99
CA TYR A 102 17.28 7.98 23.36
C TYR A 102 18.73 8.47 23.46
N PRO A 103 19.69 8.00 22.64
CA PRO A 103 21.04 8.56 22.62
C PRO A 103 21.09 10.07 22.36
N ILE A 104 20.26 10.59 21.46
CA ILE A 104 20.18 12.03 21.16
C ILE A 104 19.68 12.82 22.37
N LEU A 105 18.61 12.36 23.03
CA LEU A 105 18.07 13.01 24.23
C LEU A 105 19.08 13.01 25.37
N GLU A 106 19.75 11.87 25.58
CA GLU A 106 20.81 11.74 26.58
C GLU A 106 21.96 12.73 26.35
N TYR A 107 22.43 12.81 25.09
CA TYR A 107 23.48 13.76 24.72
C TYR A 107 23.04 15.20 24.96
N CYS A 108 21.83 15.58 24.57
CA CYS A 108 21.28 16.91 24.81
C CYS A 108 21.19 17.23 26.31
N TYR A 109 20.84 16.25 27.13
CA TYR A 109 20.82 16.39 28.60
C TYR A 109 22.24 16.60 29.18
N GLN A 110 23.20 15.81 28.73
CA GLN A 110 24.62 15.96 29.19
C GLN A 110 25.21 17.30 28.82
N HIS A 111 24.78 17.89 27.69
CA HIS A 111 25.20 19.20 27.20
C HIS A 111 24.14 20.30 27.46
N ARG A 112 23.27 20.11 28.48
CA ARG A 112 22.31 21.14 28.88
C ARG A 112 22.98 22.43 29.29
N GLY A 113 22.38 23.56 28.91
CA GLY A 113 22.96 24.89 29.15
C GLY A 113 23.90 25.36 28.03
N GLU A 114 24.34 24.49 27.13
CA GLU A 114 25.02 24.91 25.91
C GLU A 114 23.98 25.35 24.87
N SER A 115 24.22 26.49 24.24
CA SER A 115 23.32 27.06 23.25
C SER A 115 23.56 26.47 21.85
N GLY A 116 22.50 26.36 21.05
CA GLY A 116 22.59 25.93 19.67
C GLY A 116 22.02 24.51 19.46
N ILE A 117 21.82 24.17 18.19
CA ILE A 117 21.22 22.90 17.77
C ILE A 117 22.26 21.78 17.89
N LYS A 118 21.99 20.80 18.75
CA LYS A 118 22.86 19.65 19.01
C LYS A 118 22.53 18.45 18.13
N ALA A 119 21.24 18.32 17.75
CA ALA A 119 20.77 17.25 16.87
C ALA A 119 19.81 17.76 15.81
N LEU A 120 19.97 17.28 14.58
CA LEU A 120 19.13 17.55 13.44
C LEU A 120 18.46 16.25 12.98
N ILE A 121 17.13 16.21 12.94
CA ILE A 121 16.37 15.05 12.46
C ILE A 121 15.64 15.43 11.18
N ILE A 122 15.95 14.74 10.10
CA ILE A 122 15.42 14.99 8.77
C ILE A 122 14.40 13.90 8.42
N TYR A 123 13.15 14.30 8.18
CA TYR A 123 12.07 13.43 7.75
C TYR A 123 11.78 13.62 6.26
N PRO A 124 11.42 12.56 5.53
CA PRO A 124 11.04 12.67 4.12
C PRO A 124 9.73 13.43 3.90
N MET A 125 8.83 13.42 4.90
CA MET A 125 7.50 14.02 4.81
C MET A 125 7.11 14.75 6.10
N ASN A 126 6.37 15.86 5.96
CA ASN A 126 5.90 16.66 7.11
C ASN A 126 4.98 15.87 8.06
N ALA A 127 4.15 14.96 7.53
CA ALA A 127 3.25 14.15 8.35
C ALA A 127 4.00 13.27 9.35
N LEU A 128 5.11 12.65 8.93
CA LEU A 128 5.98 11.87 9.81
C LEU A 128 6.64 12.75 10.87
N ALA A 129 7.14 13.92 10.46
CA ALA A 129 7.73 14.89 11.41
C ALA A 129 6.71 15.30 12.49
N THR A 130 5.44 15.55 12.10
CA THR A 130 4.37 15.94 13.03
C THR A 130 4.00 14.79 13.99
N ASP A 131 3.93 13.56 13.53
CA ASP A 131 3.65 12.40 14.39
C ASP A 131 4.79 12.17 15.40
N GLN A 132 6.02 12.18 14.93
CA GLN A 132 7.20 12.00 15.79
C GLN A 132 7.41 13.19 16.76
N SER A 133 6.99 14.40 16.39
CA SER A 133 7.08 15.55 17.27
C SER A 133 6.28 15.38 18.56
N LYS A 134 5.08 14.78 18.49
CA LYS A 134 4.26 14.46 19.66
C LYS A 134 4.98 13.47 20.58
N ARG A 135 5.54 12.42 19.99
CA ARG A 135 6.26 11.38 20.72
C ARG A 135 7.50 11.95 21.45
N ILE A 136 8.25 12.84 20.79
CA ILE A 136 9.39 13.53 21.42
C ILE A 136 8.92 14.42 22.57
N ALA A 137 7.83 15.15 22.37
CA ALA A 137 7.22 15.98 23.40
C ALA A 137 6.84 15.16 24.66
N GLU A 138 6.13 14.04 24.46
CA GLU A 138 5.74 13.13 25.53
C GLU A 138 6.94 12.54 26.28
N LEU A 139 7.98 12.12 25.56
CA LEU A 139 9.20 11.58 26.17
C LEU A 139 9.91 12.62 27.05
N ILE A 140 10.07 13.84 26.54
CA ILE A 140 10.68 14.95 27.30
C ILE A 140 9.81 15.35 28.50
N HIS A 141 8.48 15.44 28.30
CA HIS A 141 7.56 15.84 29.35
C HIS A 141 7.49 14.85 30.52
N ASN A 142 7.52 13.55 30.19
CA ASN A 142 7.37 12.46 31.17
C ASN A 142 8.66 12.11 31.89
N SER A 143 9.84 12.58 31.44
CA SER A 143 11.11 12.45 32.17
C SER A 143 11.35 13.67 33.04
N PRO A 144 11.45 13.51 34.37
CA PRO A 144 11.79 14.61 35.29
C PRO A 144 13.15 15.28 34.94
N GLU A 145 14.10 14.47 34.46
CA GLU A 145 15.45 14.91 34.12
C GLU A 145 15.48 15.75 32.85
N LEU A 146 14.69 15.34 31.82
CA LEU A 146 14.67 16.04 30.53
C LEU A 146 13.79 17.28 30.57
N ARG A 147 12.72 17.28 31.36
CA ARG A 147 11.75 18.37 31.43
C ARG A 147 12.41 19.65 31.88
N GLY A 148 12.38 20.67 31.00
CA GLY A 148 13.00 21.98 31.27
C GLY A 148 14.52 22.03 31.01
N ASN A 149 15.16 20.89 30.75
CA ASN A 149 16.59 20.80 30.46
C ASN A 149 16.89 20.51 28.98
N VAL A 150 15.95 19.92 28.25
CA VAL A 150 16.09 19.62 26.81
C VAL A 150 14.92 20.22 26.07
N THR A 151 15.20 20.88 24.94
CA THR A 151 14.23 21.53 24.09
C THR A 151 14.20 20.89 22.70
N ALA A 152 13.00 20.78 22.13
CA ALA A 152 12.81 20.31 20.77
C ALA A 152 11.92 21.29 19.98
N GLY A 153 12.25 21.46 18.71
CA GLY A 153 11.49 22.32 17.81
C GLY A 153 11.34 21.72 16.42
N MET A 154 10.28 22.10 15.72
CA MET A 154 10.01 21.66 14.35
C MET A 154 9.89 22.85 13.42
N TYR A 155 10.70 22.85 12.37
CA TYR A 155 10.68 23.88 11.32
C TYR A 155 10.34 23.23 9.98
N VAL A 156 9.05 23.28 9.60
CA VAL A 156 8.53 22.75 8.32
C VAL A 156 7.52 23.71 7.72
N GLY A 157 7.25 23.60 6.42
CA GLY A 157 6.24 24.42 5.76
C GLY A 157 4.83 23.88 5.95
N GLY A 158 3.82 24.76 5.97
CA GLY A 158 2.39 24.35 5.97
C GLY A 158 1.85 23.87 7.32
N LEU A 159 2.47 24.32 8.42
CA LEU A 159 2.01 24.02 9.77
C LEU A 159 0.70 24.74 10.15
N GLU A 160 0.10 24.24 11.25
CA GLU A 160 -1.16 24.65 11.83
C GLU A 160 -1.35 26.17 11.99
N ARG A 161 -2.63 26.58 12.07
CA ARG A 161 -3.01 28.01 12.20
C ARG A 161 -2.48 28.70 13.46
N THR A 162 -2.08 27.95 14.49
CA THR A 162 -1.54 28.47 15.77
C THR A 162 -0.23 27.76 16.11
N PRO A 163 0.94 28.38 15.78
CA PRO A 163 2.23 27.83 16.13
C PRO A 163 2.48 27.89 17.65
N SER A 164 3.11 26.86 18.21
CA SER A 164 3.45 26.78 19.64
C SER A 164 4.80 27.44 19.92
N ARG A 165 4.85 28.32 20.92
CA ARG A 165 6.07 28.99 21.39
C ARG A 165 6.78 28.25 22.52
N THR A 166 6.11 27.30 23.14
CA THR A 166 6.64 26.54 24.28
C THR A 166 6.39 25.05 24.08
N MET A 167 7.20 24.23 24.75
CA MET A 167 6.95 22.79 24.81
C MET A 167 5.80 22.47 25.75
N SER A 168 5.02 21.44 25.41
CA SER A 168 3.94 20.87 26.21
C SER A 168 4.02 19.35 26.21
N GLU A 169 3.13 18.67 26.91
CA GLU A 169 3.03 17.21 26.90
C GLU A 169 2.85 16.64 25.47
N HIS A 170 2.08 17.33 24.62
CA HIS A 170 1.70 16.82 23.29
C HIS A 170 2.29 17.63 22.12
N GLY A 171 3.19 18.57 22.39
CA GLY A 171 3.72 19.44 21.35
C GLY A 171 5.08 20.06 21.67
N ILE A 172 5.89 20.17 20.63
CA ILE A 172 7.19 20.86 20.64
C ILE A 172 7.06 22.28 20.09
N ILE A 173 8.12 23.06 20.14
CA ILE A 173 8.14 24.45 19.64
C ILE A 173 8.00 24.45 18.11
N THR A 174 7.01 25.21 17.59
CA THR A 174 6.75 25.32 16.14
C THR A 174 6.69 26.78 15.66
N ASP A 175 6.75 27.76 16.58
CA ASP A 175 6.79 29.18 16.22
C ASP A 175 8.16 29.56 15.65
N HIS A 176 8.18 29.96 14.38
CA HIS A 176 9.41 30.24 13.65
C HIS A 176 10.24 31.36 14.27
N GLU A 177 9.60 32.41 14.80
CA GLU A 177 10.31 33.51 15.45
C GLU A 177 10.99 33.05 16.73
N THR A 178 10.32 32.25 17.52
CA THR A 178 10.89 31.64 18.74
C THR A 178 12.07 30.74 18.40
N LEU A 179 11.97 29.90 17.38
CA LEU A 179 13.03 28.99 16.93
C LEU A 179 14.26 29.74 16.43
N LEU A 180 14.08 30.89 15.77
CA LEU A 180 15.18 31.73 15.29
C LEU A 180 15.90 32.45 16.42
N ASN A 181 15.18 32.94 17.42
CA ASN A 181 15.74 33.70 18.54
C ASN A 181 16.32 32.80 19.64
N SER A 182 15.71 31.62 19.84
CA SER A 182 16.15 30.62 20.82
C SER A 182 16.13 29.23 20.15
N PRO A 183 17.21 28.88 19.41
CA PRO A 183 17.32 27.59 18.76
C PRO A 183 17.19 26.42 19.73
N PRO A 184 16.40 25.38 19.41
CA PRO A 184 16.22 24.23 20.29
C PRO A 184 17.44 23.30 20.27
N ASP A 185 17.56 22.41 21.26
CA ASP A 185 18.60 21.37 21.28
C ASP A 185 18.41 20.37 20.12
N ILE A 186 17.15 20.02 19.81
CA ILE A 186 16.77 19.09 18.75
C ILE A 186 15.90 19.82 17.73
N LEU A 187 16.34 19.86 16.48
CA LEU A 187 15.57 20.43 15.36
C LEU A 187 15.03 19.33 14.44
N LEU A 188 13.71 19.27 14.28
CA LEU A 188 13.01 18.43 13.30
C LEU A 188 12.73 19.26 12.05
N THR A 189 13.01 18.70 10.88
CA THR A 189 12.75 19.36 9.60
C THR A 189 12.64 18.37 8.45
N ASN A 190 12.35 18.85 7.26
CA ASN A 190 12.51 18.09 6.01
C ASN A 190 13.67 18.64 5.18
N TYR A 191 14.19 17.85 4.23
CA TYR A 191 15.37 18.24 3.46
C TYR A 191 15.17 19.52 2.64
N LYS A 192 13.98 19.77 2.08
CA LYS A 192 13.70 21.01 1.33
C LYS A 192 13.67 22.23 2.23
N MET A 193 13.12 22.09 3.42
CA MET A 193 13.11 23.19 4.39
C MET A 193 14.52 23.45 4.91
N LEU A 194 15.32 22.42 5.16
CA LEU A 194 16.72 22.59 5.54
C LEU A 194 17.51 23.37 4.47
N ASP A 195 17.25 23.13 3.19
CA ASP A 195 17.84 23.91 2.10
C ASP A 195 17.47 25.40 2.21
N TYR A 196 16.20 25.71 2.45
CA TYR A 196 15.77 27.09 2.70
C TYR A 196 16.43 27.71 3.94
N LEU A 197 16.54 26.99 5.04
CA LEU A 197 17.19 27.44 6.28
C LEU A 197 18.66 27.77 6.09
N LEU A 198 19.32 27.18 5.11
CA LEU A 198 20.73 27.46 4.79
C LEU A 198 20.89 28.62 3.79
N VAL A 199 19.88 28.93 2.96
CA VAL A 199 19.98 29.93 1.90
C VAL A 199 19.36 31.26 2.30
N ARG A 200 18.27 31.26 3.05
CA ARG A 200 17.54 32.50 3.38
C ARG A 200 18.26 33.33 4.44
N PRO A 201 18.54 34.62 4.16
CA PRO A 201 19.21 35.51 5.15
C PRO A 201 18.44 35.65 6.47
N LYS A 202 17.09 35.64 6.40
CA LYS A 202 16.24 35.76 7.61
C LYS A 202 16.36 34.58 8.56
N ASP A 203 16.70 33.42 8.04
CA ASP A 203 16.80 32.17 8.81
C ASP A 203 18.25 31.95 9.34
N ALA A 204 19.18 32.87 9.04
CA ALA A 204 20.57 32.77 9.45
C ALA A 204 20.75 32.77 10.97
N LEU A 205 19.83 33.40 11.73
CA LEU A 205 19.85 33.45 13.19
C LEU A 205 19.75 32.06 13.83
N LEU A 206 19.07 31.14 13.20
CA LEU A 206 18.91 29.76 13.69
C LEU A 206 20.26 29.07 13.98
N TRP A 207 21.27 29.37 13.15
CA TRP A 207 22.59 28.74 13.20
C TRP A 207 23.64 29.60 13.92
N LYS A 208 23.27 30.80 14.36
CA LYS A 208 24.25 31.77 14.91
C LYS A 208 24.93 31.29 16.20
N GLN A 209 24.20 30.47 16.97
CA GLN A 209 24.69 29.94 18.25
C GLN A 209 25.46 28.62 18.09
N ASN A 210 25.49 28.03 16.89
CA ASN A 210 26.26 26.84 16.62
C ASN A 210 27.72 27.16 16.34
N ASN A 211 28.61 26.51 17.05
CA ASN A 211 30.03 26.42 16.75
C ASN A 211 30.34 25.07 16.05
N PRO A 212 31.59 24.83 15.59
CA PRO A 212 31.92 23.55 14.89
C PRO A 212 31.65 22.27 15.69
N GLU A 213 31.54 22.35 17.01
CA GLU A 213 31.35 21.20 17.92
C GLU A 213 29.93 21.11 18.51
N THR A 214 29.04 22.06 18.21
CA THR A 214 27.68 22.07 18.78
C THR A 214 26.79 21.00 18.16
N LEU A 215 26.74 20.89 16.81
CA LEU A 215 25.93 19.90 16.12
C LEU A 215 26.66 18.56 16.10
N LYS A 216 26.18 17.60 16.88
CA LYS A 216 26.77 16.26 16.98
C LYS A 216 26.05 15.23 16.17
N TYR A 217 24.70 15.27 16.15
CA TYR A 217 23.88 14.23 15.51
C TYR A 217 23.14 14.75 14.30
N ILE A 218 23.20 13.97 13.22
CA ILE A 218 22.30 14.12 12.06
C ILE A 218 21.59 12.77 11.84
N ALA A 219 20.29 12.74 12.05
CA ALA A 219 19.45 11.58 11.78
C ALA A 219 18.61 11.82 10.53
N VAL A 220 18.65 10.89 9.57
CA VAL A 220 17.80 10.86 8.38
C VAL A 220 16.89 9.66 8.48
N ASP A 221 15.62 9.92 8.70
CA ASP A 221 14.60 8.86 8.79
C ASP A 221 14.19 8.40 7.39
N GLU A 222 13.92 7.09 7.24
CA GLU A 222 13.58 6.43 5.98
C GLU A 222 14.60 6.76 4.85
N LEU A 223 15.89 6.61 5.12
CA LEU A 223 17.02 6.97 4.24
C LEU A 223 16.86 6.39 2.82
N HIS A 224 16.23 5.24 2.67
CA HIS A 224 15.98 4.60 1.38
C HIS A 224 15.04 5.39 0.45
N THR A 225 14.30 6.37 0.98
CA THR A 225 13.44 7.23 0.16
C THR A 225 14.21 8.31 -0.60
N PHE A 226 15.47 8.52 -0.24
CA PHE A 226 16.36 9.48 -0.88
C PHE A 226 17.24 8.80 -1.94
N ASP A 227 16.63 8.25 -2.98
CA ASP A 227 17.33 7.61 -4.10
C ASP A 227 17.59 8.59 -5.27
N GLY A 228 18.50 8.21 -6.17
CA GLY A 228 18.80 8.95 -7.39
C GLY A 228 19.11 10.43 -7.16
N ALA A 229 18.38 11.31 -7.84
CA ALA A 229 18.58 12.77 -7.76
C ALA A 229 18.33 13.33 -6.35
N GLN A 230 17.35 12.79 -5.61
CA GLN A 230 17.04 13.23 -4.26
C GLN A 230 18.16 12.90 -3.26
N GLY A 231 18.80 11.74 -3.41
CA GLY A 231 19.96 11.36 -2.64
C GLY A 231 21.15 12.31 -2.88
N THR A 232 21.40 12.62 -4.15
CA THR A 232 22.45 13.59 -4.53
C THR A 232 22.18 14.97 -3.94
N ASP A 233 20.92 15.45 -4.00
CA ASP A 233 20.54 16.74 -3.42
C ASP A 233 20.75 16.75 -1.91
N LEU A 234 20.34 15.70 -1.19
CA LEU A 234 20.56 15.57 0.26
C LEU A 234 22.05 15.55 0.59
N ALA A 235 22.85 14.79 -0.14
CA ALA A 235 24.30 14.73 0.06
C ALA A 235 24.98 16.09 -0.09
N CYS A 236 24.63 16.85 -1.14
CA CYS A 236 25.13 18.21 -1.34
C CYS A 236 24.67 19.17 -0.23
N LEU A 237 23.43 19.01 0.23
CA LEU A 237 22.85 19.81 1.31
C LEU A 237 23.59 19.60 2.64
N LEU A 238 23.86 18.34 3.02
CA LEU A 238 24.59 18.02 4.24
C LEU A 238 26.05 18.53 4.19
N ARG A 239 26.73 18.40 3.05
CA ARG A 239 28.08 18.99 2.86
C ARG A 239 28.05 20.50 3.00
N ARG A 240 27.02 21.17 2.49
CA ARG A 240 26.85 22.63 2.62
C ARG A 240 26.58 23.03 4.06
N LEU A 241 25.77 22.25 4.82
CA LEU A 241 25.54 22.44 6.24
C LEU A 241 26.86 22.33 7.03
N LYS A 242 27.64 21.27 6.83
CA LYS A 242 28.95 21.06 7.47
C LYS A 242 29.87 22.25 7.24
N ARG A 243 30.01 22.69 5.99
CA ARG A 243 30.87 23.86 5.67
C ARG A 243 30.37 25.15 6.31
N ARG A 244 29.06 25.39 6.35
CA ARG A 244 28.48 26.57 6.96
C ARG A 244 28.76 26.63 8.45
N LEU A 245 28.69 25.51 9.16
CA LEU A 245 28.94 25.43 10.60
C LEU A 245 30.40 25.21 10.94
N GLY A 246 31.27 25.01 9.94
CA GLY A 246 32.72 24.79 10.16
C GLY A 246 33.03 23.40 10.75
N ILE A 247 32.13 22.43 10.62
CA ILE A 247 32.30 21.09 11.20
C ILE A 247 33.38 20.34 10.42
N TYR A 248 34.30 19.72 11.13
CA TYR A 248 35.37 18.93 10.54
C TYR A 248 34.92 17.49 10.25
N ASP A 249 35.57 16.85 9.27
CA ASP A 249 35.24 15.49 8.86
C ASP A 249 35.51 14.48 9.98
N GLY A 250 34.62 13.52 10.16
CA GLY A 250 34.69 12.52 11.23
C GLY A 250 34.10 12.96 12.58
N TYR A 251 33.59 14.21 12.70
CA TYR A 251 33.00 14.68 13.95
C TYR A 251 31.55 14.26 14.15
N LEU A 252 30.76 14.30 13.07
CA LEU A 252 29.32 14.02 13.15
C LEU A 252 29.04 12.54 13.39
N CYS A 253 28.12 12.26 14.28
CA CYS A 253 27.48 10.97 14.43
C CYS A 253 26.24 10.94 13.53
N CYS A 254 26.34 10.29 12.38
CA CYS A 254 25.29 10.22 11.37
C CYS A 254 24.45 8.97 11.54
N ILE A 255 23.13 9.13 11.49
CA ILE A 255 22.17 8.05 11.70
C ILE A 255 21.24 7.97 10.50
N GLY A 256 21.19 6.81 9.85
CA GLY A 256 20.19 6.50 8.84
C GLY A 256 19.24 5.43 9.33
N THR A 257 17.92 5.60 9.11
CA THR A 257 16.97 4.52 9.39
C THR A 257 16.36 3.99 8.10
N SER A 258 16.02 2.70 8.07
CA SER A 258 15.34 2.09 6.93
C SER A 258 14.55 0.86 7.35
N ALA A 259 13.39 0.64 6.71
CA ALA A 259 12.60 -0.58 6.89
C ALA A 259 13.02 -1.72 5.93
N THR A 260 13.72 -1.41 4.85
CA THR A 260 13.93 -2.33 3.70
C THR A 260 15.37 -2.70 3.41
N MET A 261 16.36 -2.05 4.03
CA MET A 261 17.79 -2.21 3.71
C MET A 261 18.51 -3.29 4.54
N GLY A 262 17.90 -4.44 4.84
CA GLY A 262 18.43 -5.37 5.83
C GLY A 262 18.78 -6.79 5.37
N SER A 263 19.25 -7.03 4.14
CA SER A 263 19.83 -8.34 3.80
C SER A 263 21.32 -8.35 4.10
N LYS A 264 21.80 -9.38 4.82
CA LYS A 264 23.23 -9.54 5.17
C LYS A 264 24.18 -9.55 3.96
N GLU A 265 23.67 -9.87 2.78
CA GLU A 265 24.45 -9.98 1.55
C GLU A 265 24.81 -8.63 0.91
N ASN A 266 24.12 -7.52 1.26
CA ASN A 266 24.31 -6.21 0.63
C ASN A 266 24.86 -5.12 1.55
N ASN A 267 25.36 -5.47 2.74
CA ASN A 267 25.82 -4.49 3.73
C ASN A 267 26.87 -3.51 3.18
N GLY A 268 27.77 -3.96 2.32
CA GLY A 268 28.82 -3.08 1.74
C GLY A 268 28.24 -1.96 0.85
N ALA A 269 27.26 -2.28 0.01
CA ALA A 269 26.62 -1.28 -0.86
C ALA A 269 25.82 -0.25 -0.04
N ILE A 270 25.17 -0.69 1.04
CA ILE A 270 24.39 0.16 1.94
C ILE A 270 25.30 1.13 2.71
N LEU A 271 26.46 0.64 3.20
CA LEU A 271 27.45 1.45 3.87
C LEU A 271 28.02 2.52 2.94
N ASN A 272 28.45 2.15 1.73
CA ASN A 272 28.94 3.09 0.73
C ASN A 272 27.88 4.15 0.39
N TYR A 273 26.63 3.77 0.24
CA TYR A 273 25.54 4.71 0.01
C TYR A 273 25.38 5.71 1.18
N ALA A 274 25.44 5.23 2.42
CA ALA A 274 25.38 6.10 3.58
C ALA A 274 26.57 7.06 3.66
N GLU A 275 27.78 6.59 3.39
CA GLU A 275 29.00 7.42 3.32
C GLU A 275 28.88 8.49 2.24
N GLU A 276 28.34 8.15 1.07
CA GLU A 276 28.07 9.12 0.00
C GLU A 276 27.07 10.20 0.41
N ILE A 277 25.98 9.82 1.08
CA ILE A 277 24.94 10.76 1.53
C ILE A 277 25.46 11.67 2.64
N PHE A 278 25.99 11.09 3.71
CA PHE A 278 26.38 11.85 4.91
C PHE A 278 27.74 12.55 4.77
N GLY A 279 28.63 12.02 3.93
CA GLY A 279 30.01 12.48 3.86
C GLY A 279 30.79 12.24 5.15
N GLU A 280 30.46 11.17 5.87
CA GLU A 280 31.07 10.69 7.10
C GLU A 280 31.35 9.19 7.00
N PRO A 281 32.40 8.65 7.66
CA PRO A 281 32.73 7.25 7.60
C PRO A 281 31.69 6.38 8.35
N PHE A 282 31.43 5.18 7.81
CA PHE A 282 30.63 4.15 8.46
C PHE A 282 31.48 2.88 8.62
N GLU A 283 31.61 2.41 9.83
CA GLU A 283 32.33 1.17 10.11
C GLU A 283 31.59 -0.06 9.56
N ARG A 284 32.29 -1.19 9.36
CA ARG A 284 31.69 -2.42 8.80
C ARG A 284 30.54 -2.97 9.63
N ASP A 285 30.53 -2.74 10.94
CA ASP A 285 29.52 -3.14 11.92
C ASP A 285 28.45 -2.05 12.17
N ALA A 286 28.44 -1.00 11.36
CA ALA A 286 27.50 0.12 11.53
C ALA A 286 26.06 -0.23 11.21
N VAL A 287 25.78 -1.34 10.51
CA VAL A 287 24.43 -1.77 10.17
C VAL A 287 23.84 -2.59 11.30
N ILE A 288 22.84 -2.04 11.97
CA ILE A 288 22.06 -2.74 12.99
C ILE A 288 20.78 -3.27 12.35
N THR A 289 20.67 -4.59 12.30
CA THR A 289 19.47 -5.30 11.84
C THR A 289 18.64 -5.79 13.03
N GLU A 290 17.37 -6.09 12.77
CA GLU A 290 16.50 -6.67 13.80
C GLU A 290 17.04 -8.03 14.28
N ASP A 291 16.94 -8.24 15.59
CA ASP A 291 17.32 -9.50 16.23
C ASP A 291 16.06 -10.16 16.77
N ARG A 292 15.70 -11.29 16.17
CA ARG A 292 14.50 -12.06 16.53
C ARG A 292 14.90 -13.42 17.11
N LEU A 293 14.02 -14.01 17.88
CA LEU A 293 14.16 -15.40 18.28
C LEU A 293 14.14 -16.29 17.04
N SER A 294 14.95 -17.34 17.03
CA SER A 294 14.78 -18.45 16.09
C SER A 294 13.54 -19.28 16.45
N ALA A 295 13.08 -20.13 15.54
CA ALA A 295 11.99 -21.04 15.82
C ALA A 295 12.35 -21.99 16.99
N ASP A 296 13.57 -22.53 16.99
CA ASP A 296 14.06 -23.39 18.08
C ASP A 296 14.03 -22.69 19.45
N GLU A 297 14.47 -21.44 19.50
CA GLU A 297 14.46 -20.65 20.74
C GLU A 297 13.04 -20.31 21.20
N PHE A 298 12.15 -20.02 20.25
CA PHE A 298 10.75 -19.69 20.55
C PHE A 298 10.01 -20.88 21.14
N PHE A 299 10.29 -22.09 20.68
CA PHE A 299 9.70 -23.33 21.19
C PHE A 299 10.51 -23.99 22.30
N ALA A 300 11.66 -23.45 22.69
CA ALA A 300 12.49 -24.03 23.72
C ALA A 300 11.73 -24.26 25.02
N GLY A 301 11.79 -25.50 25.56
CA GLY A 301 11.12 -25.89 26.80
C GLY A 301 9.61 -26.16 26.67
N GLN A 302 9.05 -26.12 25.45
CA GLN A 302 7.66 -26.49 25.21
C GLN A 302 7.53 -27.99 24.94
N SER A 303 6.49 -28.62 25.50
CA SER A 303 6.12 -29.98 25.12
C SER A 303 5.49 -29.99 23.73
N THR A 304 5.82 -30.98 22.92
CA THR A 304 5.29 -31.13 21.56
C THR A 304 4.11 -32.11 21.61
N ALA A 305 3.00 -31.71 21.00
CA ALA A 305 1.81 -32.54 20.85
C ALA A 305 1.42 -32.67 19.37
N PHE A 306 1.05 -33.86 18.97
CA PHE A 306 0.50 -34.15 17.67
C PHE A 306 -1.02 -33.99 17.70
N PHE A 307 -1.51 -33.05 16.95
CA PHE A 307 -2.93 -32.88 16.65
C PHE A 307 -3.19 -33.26 15.21
N ALA A 308 -4.36 -33.85 14.92
CA ALA A 308 -4.78 -34.07 13.55
C ALA A 308 -5.03 -32.75 12.83
N LEU A 309 -4.72 -32.70 11.54
CA LEU A 309 -5.14 -31.56 10.69
C LEU A 309 -6.67 -31.61 10.51
N PRO A 310 -7.32 -30.44 10.27
CA PRO A 310 -8.73 -30.39 9.96
C PRO A 310 -9.10 -31.32 8.79
N SER A 311 -10.20 -32.06 8.92
CA SER A 311 -10.71 -32.93 7.86
C SER A 311 -11.25 -32.14 6.67
N ALA A 312 -11.55 -32.83 5.56
CA ALA A 312 -12.16 -32.22 4.37
C ALA A 312 -13.49 -31.53 4.69
N ASP A 313 -14.36 -32.17 5.50
CA ASP A 313 -15.64 -31.59 5.89
C ASP A 313 -15.48 -30.35 6.78
N GLN A 314 -14.56 -30.39 7.74
CA GLN A 314 -14.24 -29.24 8.58
C GLN A 314 -13.67 -28.10 7.76
N THR A 315 -12.80 -28.41 6.80
CA THR A 315 -12.22 -27.39 5.91
C THR A 315 -13.30 -26.75 5.03
N ALA A 316 -14.23 -27.53 4.47
CA ALA A 316 -15.35 -27.00 3.69
C ALA A 316 -16.26 -26.10 4.55
N GLN A 317 -16.53 -26.48 5.80
CA GLN A 317 -17.30 -25.67 6.74
C GLN A 317 -16.59 -24.31 7.04
N LEU A 318 -15.26 -24.34 7.22
CA LEU A 318 -14.47 -23.12 7.43
C LEU A 318 -14.53 -22.19 6.24
N VAL A 319 -14.47 -22.71 5.01
CA VAL A 319 -14.61 -21.90 3.79
C VAL A 319 -15.98 -21.24 3.73
N ALA A 320 -17.06 -21.99 4.00
CA ALA A 320 -18.42 -21.45 4.01
C ALA A 320 -18.58 -20.30 5.05
N LEU A 321 -18.10 -20.50 6.28
CA LEU A 321 -18.15 -19.48 7.34
C LEU A 321 -17.32 -18.24 7.02
N ALA A 322 -16.22 -18.39 6.28
CA ALA A 322 -15.42 -17.24 5.81
C ALA A 322 -16.17 -16.44 4.74
N GLU A 323 -16.95 -17.10 3.88
CA GLU A 323 -17.80 -16.44 2.87
C GLU A 323 -18.99 -15.69 3.50
N GLU A 324 -19.53 -16.19 4.61
CA GLU A 324 -20.58 -15.54 5.39
C GLU A 324 -20.12 -14.30 6.19
N ASP A 325 -18.82 -13.99 6.19
CA ASP A 325 -18.18 -12.89 6.97
C ASP A 325 -18.55 -12.94 8.46
N ASN A 326 -18.53 -14.16 9.03
CA ASN A 326 -18.84 -14.42 10.44
C ASN A 326 -17.60 -14.85 11.24
N PRO A 327 -16.80 -13.90 11.76
CA PRO A 327 -15.54 -14.22 12.44
C PRO A 327 -15.72 -15.04 13.73
N SER A 328 -16.79 -14.79 14.48
CA SER A 328 -17.02 -15.51 15.75
C SER A 328 -17.29 -17.00 15.52
N ALA A 329 -18.21 -17.32 14.59
CA ALA A 329 -18.50 -18.69 14.22
C ALA A 329 -17.29 -19.38 13.57
N TYR A 330 -16.57 -18.64 12.71
CA TYR A 330 -15.34 -19.14 12.09
C TYR A 330 -14.28 -19.52 13.12
N LEU A 331 -13.97 -18.64 14.07
CA LEU A 331 -12.95 -18.90 15.11
C LEU A 331 -13.37 -20.07 16.03
N GLN A 332 -14.64 -20.17 16.41
CA GLN A 332 -15.16 -21.29 17.19
C GLN A 332 -15.06 -22.63 16.44
N CYS A 333 -15.40 -22.62 15.14
CA CYS A 333 -15.25 -23.80 14.28
C CYS A 333 -13.77 -24.17 14.10
N ALA A 334 -12.91 -23.18 13.81
CA ALA A 334 -11.47 -23.39 13.62
C ALA A 334 -10.81 -23.98 14.87
N VAL A 335 -11.10 -23.42 16.05
CA VAL A 335 -10.54 -23.97 17.30
C VAL A 335 -10.93 -25.42 17.51
N LYS A 336 -12.18 -25.79 17.28
CA LYS A 336 -12.63 -27.18 17.42
C LYS A 336 -12.02 -28.13 16.38
N ALA A 337 -11.79 -27.63 15.17
CA ALA A 337 -11.16 -28.40 14.11
C ALA A 337 -9.69 -28.70 14.42
N TRP A 338 -8.95 -27.74 14.99
CA TRP A 338 -7.55 -27.88 15.33
C TRP A 338 -7.30 -28.47 16.73
N PHE A 339 -8.19 -28.20 17.68
CA PHE A 339 -8.08 -28.55 19.08
C PHE A 339 -9.43 -29.05 19.60
N PRO A 340 -9.82 -30.32 19.34
CA PRO A 340 -11.14 -30.85 19.72
C PRO A 340 -11.46 -30.72 21.23
N ASP A 341 -10.45 -30.83 22.07
CA ASP A 341 -10.56 -30.79 23.54
C ASP A 341 -10.51 -29.36 24.13
N PHE A 342 -10.45 -28.34 23.26
CA PHE A 342 -10.43 -26.93 23.72
C PHE A 342 -11.76 -26.57 24.39
N SER A 343 -11.73 -26.25 25.67
CA SER A 343 -12.94 -26.10 26.51
C SER A 343 -13.27 -24.63 26.82
N GLN A 344 -12.32 -23.70 26.63
CA GLN A 344 -12.55 -22.28 26.93
C GLN A 344 -13.26 -21.55 25.79
N ASP A 345 -13.94 -20.45 26.13
CA ASP A 345 -14.47 -19.57 25.10
C ASP A 345 -13.32 -18.84 24.39
N VAL A 346 -13.10 -19.17 23.12
CA VAL A 346 -12.02 -18.61 22.29
C VAL A 346 -12.13 -17.09 22.10
N LEU A 347 -13.30 -16.50 22.30
CA LEU A 347 -13.52 -15.06 22.15
C LEU A 347 -13.17 -14.29 23.43
N SER A 348 -13.06 -14.97 24.58
CA SER A 348 -12.66 -14.36 25.84
C SER A 348 -11.15 -14.12 25.94
N ASP A 349 -10.73 -13.16 26.75
CA ASP A 349 -9.30 -12.88 27.01
C ASP A 349 -8.55 -14.12 27.50
N SER A 350 -9.15 -14.88 28.39
CA SER A 350 -8.56 -16.13 28.92
C SER A 350 -8.47 -17.21 27.84
N GLY A 351 -9.50 -17.38 27.01
CA GLY A 351 -9.49 -18.32 25.90
C GLY A 351 -8.45 -17.96 24.83
N ARG A 352 -8.28 -16.68 24.51
CA ARG A 352 -7.24 -16.20 23.59
C ARG A 352 -5.83 -16.47 24.11
N ILE A 353 -5.59 -16.35 25.44
CA ILE A 353 -4.31 -16.70 26.07
C ILE A 353 -4.09 -18.21 26.03
N GLU A 354 -5.12 -19.00 26.36
CA GLU A 354 -5.01 -20.45 26.33
C GLU A 354 -4.79 -20.98 24.92
N LEU A 355 -5.44 -20.40 23.93
CA LEU A 355 -5.19 -20.70 22.52
C LEU A 355 -3.70 -20.52 22.17
N GLY A 356 -3.08 -19.43 22.62
CA GLY A 356 -1.64 -19.22 22.42
C GLY A 356 -0.77 -20.31 23.04
N ARG A 357 -1.15 -20.84 24.21
CA ARG A 357 -0.43 -21.93 24.87
C ARG A 357 -0.55 -23.26 24.11
N VAL A 358 -1.75 -23.57 23.62
CA VAL A 358 -1.98 -24.82 22.88
C VAL A 358 -1.30 -24.75 21.51
N LEU A 359 -1.31 -23.60 20.85
CA LEU A 359 -0.60 -23.37 19.59
C LEU A 359 0.92 -23.57 19.73
N LEU A 360 1.55 -23.20 20.86
CA LEU A 360 2.97 -23.46 21.12
C LEU A 360 3.33 -24.93 21.09
N GLN A 361 2.39 -25.81 21.41
CA GLN A 361 2.61 -27.26 21.45
C GLN A 361 2.37 -27.94 20.11
N HIS A 362 1.79 -27.26 19.14
CA HIS A 362 1.34 -27.85 17.88
C HIS A 362 2.48 -28.05 16.88
N VAL A 363 2.81 -29.32 16.57
CA VAL A 363 3.92 -29.69 15.66
C VAL A 363 3.78 -29.06 14.29
N PHE A 364 2.59 -29.00 13.73
CA PHE A 364 2.38 -28.41 12.41
C PHE A 364 2.72 -26.91 12.40
N LEU A 365 2.36 -26.14 13.45
CA LEU A 365 2.77 -24.73 13.56
C LEU A 365 4.30 -24.62 13.69
N GLN A 366 4.94 -25.51 14.45
CA GLN A 366 6.42 -25.53 14.53
C GLN A 366 7.03 -25.75 13.15
N SER A 367 6.52 -26.71 12.37
CA SER A 367 6.99 -26.98 11.02
C SER A 367 6.81 -25.78 10.07
N VAL A 368 5.67 -25.08 10.18
CA VAL A 368 5.43 -23.84 9.41
C VAL A 368 6.44 -22.75 9.76
N LEU A 369 6.71 -22.53 11.06
CA LEU A 369 7.63 -21.49 11.51
C LEU A 369 9.08 -21.80 11.18
N HIS A 370 9.50 -23.06 11.24
CA HIS A 370 10.82 -23.50 10.78
C HIS A 370 11.00 -23.33 9.28
N LEU A 371 9.96 -23.67 8.48
CA LEU A 371 10.02 -23.51 7.03
C LEU A 371 10.11 -22.03 6.62
N THR A 372 9.34 -21.18 7.28
CA THR A 372 9.20 -19.77 6.85
C THR A 372 10.29 -18.87 7.44
N GLU A 373 10.83 -19.18 8.60
CA GLU A 373 11.83 -18.39 9.33
C GLU A 373 11.50 -16.88 9.36
N GLY A 374 10.21 -16.55 9.40
CA GLY A 374 9.72 -15.17 9.36
C GLY A 374 9.78 -14.50 8.00
N ASN A 375 10.14 -15.18 6.93
CA ASN A 375 10.11 -14.65 5.56
C ASN A 375 8.71 -14.73 4.96
N TYR A 376 8.52 -13.99 3.86
CA TYR A 376 7.26 -13.99 3.12
C TYR A 376 7.19 -15.16 2.15
N TYR A 377 6.14 -15.97 2.27
CA TYR A 377 5.83 -17.09 1.38
C TYR A 377 4.40 -17.00 0.87
N GLN A 378 4.17 -17.45 -0.35
CA GLN A 378 2.82 -17.74 -0.81
C GLN A 378 2.27 -18.96 -0.07
N VAL A 379 0.99 -18.93 0.28
CA VAL A 379 0.35 -20.02 1.05
C VAL A 379 0.46 -21.36 0.30
N SER A 380 0.30 -21.36 -1.04
CA SER A 380 0.48 -22.53 -1.89
C SER A 380 1.88 -23.13 -1.76
N ARG A 381 2.92 -22.31 -1.68
CA ARG A 381 4.31 -22.76 -1.52
C ARG A 381 4.57 -23.39 -0.16
N ILE A 382 3.94 -22.88 0.89
CA ILE A 382 4.01 -23.49 2.21
C ILE A 382 3.32 -24.87 2.18
N VAL A 383 2.15 -24.98 1.53
CA VAL A 383 1.46 -26.26 1.34
C VAL A 383 2.34 -27.25 0.59
N GLU A 384 2.88 -26.86 -0.58
CA GLU A 384 3.75 -27.69 -1.40
C GLU A 384 4.97 -28.23 -0.61
N ALA A 385 5.60 -27.38 0.21
CA ALA A 385 6.76 -27.77 1.00
C ALA A 385 6.43 -28.70 2.18
N LEU A 386 5.24 -28.55 2.77
CA LEU A 386 4.82 -29.35 3.91
C LEU A 386 4.10 -30.65 3.51
N ALA A 387 3.51 -30.73 2.32
CA ALA A 387 2.75 -31.89 1.87
C ALA A 387 3.51 -33.24 1.92
N PRO A 388 4.84 -33.31 1.66
CA PRO A 388 5.59 -34.56 1.84
C PRO A 388 5.64 -35.06 3.28
N HIS A 389 5.57 -34.17 4.26
CA HIS A 389 5.61 -34.48 5.69
C HIS A 389 4.22 -34.63 6.30
N TYR A 390 3.20 -34.08 5.65
CA TYR A 390 1.79 -34.09 6.06
C TYR A 390 0.89 -34.56 4.91
N PRO A 391 0.84 -35.89 4.62
CA PRO A 391 0.08 -36.43 3.47
C PRO A 391 -1.39 -36.04 3.43
N ALA A 392 -2.01 -35.81 4.60
CA ALA A 392 -3.39 -35.34 4.70
C ALA A 392 -3.67 -34.06 3.92
N LEU A 393 -2.66 -33.20 3.69
CA LEU A 393 -2.81 -31.99 2.87
C LEU A 393 -3.09 -32.31 1.39
N ASN A 394 -2.62 -33.46 0.89
CA ASN A 394 -2.85 -33.88 -0.50
C ASN A 394 -4.27 -34.43 -0.71
N GLU A 395 -4.97 -34.80 0.34
CA GLU A 395 -6.33 -35.35 0.28
C GLU A 395 -7.41 -34.26 0.28
N LEU A 396 -7.01 -33.00 0.51
CA LEU A 396 -7.91 -31.87 0.61
C LEU A 396 -8.07 -31.15 -0.73
N SER A 397 -9.30 -30.78 -1.07
CA SER A 397 -9.60 -29.96 -2.25
C SER A 397 -9.02 -28.55 -2.14
N ASP A 398 -8.92 -28.01 -0.95
CA ASP A 398 -8.29 -26.69 -0.65
C ASP A 398 -7.42 -26.76 0.61
N ALA A 399 -6.19 -27.25 0.44
CA ALA A 399 -5.21 -27.27 1.53
C ALA A 399 -4.79 -25.86 2.01
N SER A 400 -4.97 -24.83 1.18
CA SER A 400 -4.71 -23.46 1.57
C SER A 400 -5.67 -22.98 2.66
N ALA A 401 -6.92 -23.47 2.66
CA ALA A 401 -7.89 -23.13 3.70
C ALA A 401 -7.47 -23.63 5.09
N VAL A 402 -6.79 -24.77 5.16
CA VAL A 402 -6.23 -25.29 6.42
C VAL A 402 -5.18 -24.31 6.98
N LEU A 403 -4.22 -23.89 6.16
CA LEU A 403 -3.22 -22.91 6.59
C LEU A 403 -3.86 -21.56 6.94
N ASN A 404 -4.83 -21.09 6.18
CA ASN A 404 -5.54 -19.85 6.46
C ASN A 404 -6.25 -19.92 7.83
N SER A 405 -6.84 -21.06 8.17
CA SER A 405 -7.47 -21.26 9.49
C SER A 405 -6.44 -21.25 10.62
N LEU A 406 -5.28 -21.88 10.43
CA LEU A 406 -4.18 -21.83 11.40
C LEU A 406 -3.71 -20.40 11.62
N PHE A 407 -3.46 -19.65 10.53
CA PHE A 407 -3.01 -18.26 10.64
C PHE A 407 -4.06 -17.33 11.25
N ALA A 408 -5.35 -17.61 11.04
CA ALA A 408 -6.43 -16.91 11.73
C ALA A 408 -6.37 -17.15 13.26
N LEU A 409 -6.16 -18.39 13.68
CA LEU A 409 -5.98 -18.72 15.09
C LEU A 409 -4.72 -18.10 15.69
N VAL A 410 -3.60 -18.13 14.97
CA VAL A 410 -2.34 -17.49 15.37
C VAL A 410 -2.51 -15.97 15.53
N SER A 411 -3.21 -15.33 14.60
CA SER A 411 -3.51 -13.90 14.66
C SER A 411 -4.45 -13.54 15.81
N HIS A 412 -5.41 -14.42 16.13
CA HIS A 412 -6.37 -14.24 17.21
C HIS A 412 -5.77 -14.47 18.58
N ALA A 413 -4.86 -15.43 18.70
CA ALA A 413 -4.21 -15.79 19.97
C ALA A 413 -3.48 -14.62 20.62
N ARG A 414 -3.42 -14.63 21.94
CA ARG A 414 -2.77 -13.59 22.76
C ARG A 414 -1.83 -14.20 23.78
N THR A 415 -0.92 -13.34 24.27
CA THR A 415 -0.04 -13.63 25.41
C THR A 415 -0.19 -12.55 26.47
N GLY A 416 0.24 -12.84 27.69
CA GLY A 416 0.21 -11.87 28.79
C GLY A 416 -0.82 -12.23 29.87
N LYS A 417 -1.38 -11.21 30.49
CA LYS A 417 -2.42 -11.34 31.54
C LYS A 417 -3.74 -10.74 31.01
N PRO A 418 -4.89 -11.19 31.48
CA PRO A 418 -6.16 -10.55 31.17
C PRO A 418 -6.08 -9.03 31.38
N ARG A 419 -6.63 -8.24 30.46
CA ARG A 419 -6.56 -6.76 30.39
C ARG A 419 -5.19 -6.17 30.01
N LYS A 420 -4.12 -6.98 29.84
CA LYS A 420 -2.81 -6.58 29.31
C LYS A 420 -2.35 -7.59 28.25
N LEU A 421 -3.17 -7.77 27.25
CA LEU A 421 -2.93 -8.72 26.17
C LEU A 421 -1.90 -8.17 25.19
N ARG A 422 -1.06 -9.08 24.66
CA ARG A 422 -0.15 -8.83 23.55
C ARG A 422 -0.42 -9.86 22.44
N PRO A 423 -0.20 -9.53 21.18
CA PRO A 423 -0.26 -10.54 20.12
C PRO A 423 0.62 -11.75 20.46
N PHE A 424 0.13 -12.95 20.16
CA PHE A 424 0.91 -14.17 20.30
C PHE A 424 2.08 -14.20 19.32
N LEU A 425 1.77 -14.00 18.03
CA LEU A 425 2.73 -13.78 16.96
C LEU A 425 2.20 -12.69 16.03
N ASN A 426 3.08 -12.04 15.29
CA ASN A 426 2.70 -11.03 14.32
C ASN A 426 2.57 -11.68 12.93
N VAL A 427 1.34 -11.83 12.48
CA VAL A 427 1.02 -12.31 11.14
C VAL A 427 0.92 -11.12 10.20
N GLN A 428 1.73 -11.11 9.16
CA GLN A 428 1.76 -10.06 8.14
C GLN A 428 1.33 -10.64 6.79
N VAL A 429 0.44 -9.94 6.11
CA VAL A 429 -0.01 -10.32 4.77
C VAL A 429 0.36 -9.23 3.79
N GLN A 430 1.05 -9.58 2.71
CA GLN A 430 1.31 -8.70 1.58
C GLN A 430 0.42 -9.10 0.41
N LEU A 431 -0.37 -8.14 -0.05
CA LEU A 431 -1.23 -8.29 -1.21
C LEU A 431 -0.69 -7.46 -2.37
N TRP A 432 -0.31 -8.12 -3.45
CA TRP A 432 0.15 -7.48 -4.67
C TRP A 432 -1.03 -7.25 -5.59
N ILE A 433 -1.34 -5.97 -5.85
CA ILE A 433 -2.44 -5.57 -6.72
C ILE A 433 -1.88 -5.29 -8.10
N ARG A 434 -2.53 -5.86 -9.10
CA ARG A 434 -2.21 -5.67 -10.49
C ARG A 434 -2.98 -4.49 -11.07
N GLU A 435 -2.30 -3.53 -11.68
CA GLU A 435 -2.96 -2.38 -12.28
C GLU A 435 -3.73 -2.79 -13.56
N LEU A 436 -5.05 -2.59 -13.55
CA LEU A 436 -5.95 -2.88 -14.68
C LEU A 436 -6.02 -1.70 -15.67
N ARG A 437 -4.90 -1.08 -15.97
CA ARG A 437 -4.83 0.21 -16.69
C ARG A 437 -5.04 0.10 -18.19
N ARG A 438 -4.72 -1.03 -18.80
CA ARG A 438 -4.69 -1.20 -20.26
C ARG A 438 -5.49 -2.43 -20.65
N ILE A 439 -6.82 -2.29 -20.59
CA ILE A 439 -7.74 -3.34 -21.04
C ILE A 439 -7.83 -3.32 -22.56
N VAL A 440 -7.61 -4.45 -23.17
CA VAL A 440 -7.64 -4.67 -24.61
C VAL A 440 -8.53 -5.86 -24.96
N ALA A 441 -9.06 -5.89 -26.17
CA ALA A 441 -9.89 -6.98 -26.66
C ALA A 441 -9.60 -7.28 -28.12
N LYS A 442 -9.77 -8.56 -28.52
CA LYS A 442 -9.84 -8.95 -29.91
C LYS A 442 -11.18 -8.47 -30.49
N VAL A 443 -11.20 -8.16 -31.77
CA VAL A 443 -12.46 -7.84 -32.44
C VAL A 443 -13.24 -9.12 -32.64
N ASP A 444 -14.49 -9.14 -32.20
CA ASP A 444 -15.43 -10.23 -32.38
C ASP A 444 -16.85 -9.69 -32.51
N ALA A 445 -17.74 -10.46 -33.14
CA ALA A 445 -19.11 -10.06 -33.36
C ALA A 445 -20.08 -10.50 -32.26
N GLU A 446 -19.77 -11.63 -31.58
CA GLU A 446 -20.70 -12.29 -30.69
C GLU A 446 -20.28 -12.20 -29.22
N HIS A 447 -19.01 -12.44 -28.94
CA HIS A 447 -18.49 -12.48 -27.58
C HIS A 447 -17.09 -11.89 -27.48
N ILE A 448 -16.92 -10.90 -26.60
CA ILE A 448 -15.66 -10.19 -26.40
C ILE A 448 -15.01 -10.63 -25.10
N THR A 449 -13.79 -11.13 -25.20
CA THR A 449 -12.97 -11.46 -24.04
C THR A 449 -11.95 -10.35 -23.79
N TYR A 450 -11.92 -9.81 -22.58
CA TYR A 450 -10.94 -8.82 -22.18
C TYR A 450 -9.63 -9.45 -21.75
N LYS A 451 -8.54 -8.76 -22.10
CA LYS A 451 -7.18 -9.09 -21.63
C LYS A 451 -6.45 -7.82 -21.17
N ILE A 452 -5.43 -8.00 -20.36
CA ILE A 452 -4.54 -6.92 -19.97
C ILE A 452 -3.38 -6.89 -20.95
N ALA A 453 -3.07 -5.71 -21.48
CA ALA A 453 -2.09 -5.56 -22.57
C ALA A 453 -0.69 -6.13 -22.24
N HIS A 454 -0.29 -6.11 -20.97
CA HIS A 454 1.01 -6.65 -20.54
C HIS A 454 1.10 -8.18 -20.58
N ASP A 455 -0.03 -8.90 -20.63
CA ASP A 455 -0.06 -10.36 -20.69
C ASP A 455 0.06 -10.89 -22.11
N LEU A 456 -0.06 -10.01 -23.09
CA LEU A 456 -0.04 -10.40 -24.47
C LEU A 456 1.39 -10.61 -24.98
N ASN A 457 1.61 -11.74 -25.64
CA ASN A 457 2.81 -11.90 -26.45
C ASN A 457 2.77 -10.96 -27.69
N ARG A 458 3.89 -10.81 -28.38
CA ARG A 458 4.01 -9.91 -29.56
C ARG A 458 3.02 -10.21 -30.67
N GLN A 459 2.63 -11.46 -30.85
CA GLN A 459 1.66 -11.86 -31.89
C GLN A 459 0.23 -11.53 -31.46
N GLN A 460 -0.12 -11.83 -30.22
CA GLN A 460 -1.43 -11.49 -29.66
C GLN A 460 -1.66 -9.97 -29.61
N ALA A 461 -0.62 -9.20 -29.23
CA ALA A 461 -0.70 -7.75 -29.19
C ALA A 461 -1.07 -7.12 -30.54
N LYS A 462 -0.77 -7.77 -31.66
CA LYS A 462 -1.15 -7.30 -33.01
C LYS A 462 -2.63 -7.52 -33.35
N GLN A 463 -3.36 -8.30 -32.58
CA GLN A 463 -4.78 -8.62 -32.81
C GLN A 463 -5.74 -8.01 -31.76
N HIS A 464 -5.19 -7.36 -30.70
CA HIS A 464 -5.99 -6.79 -29.62
C HIS A 464 -5.96 -5.28 -29.69
N LEU A 465 -7.13 -4.66 -29.59
CA LEU A 465 -7.32 -3.22 -29.61
C LEU A 465 -7.72 -2.71 -28.22
N PRO A 466 -7.29 -1.50 -27.82
CA PRO A 466 -7.79 -0.85 -26.62
C PRO A 466 -9.31 -0.69 -26.66
N VAL A 467 -9.95 -0.83 -25.50
CA VAL A 467 -11.40 -0.75 -25.35
C VAL A 467 -11.81 0.65 -24.90
N VAL A 468 -12.86 1.19 -25.54
CA VAL A 468 -13.50 2.46 -25.16
C VAL A 468 -14.92 2.18 -24.68
N ASN A 469 -15.35 2.91 -23.66
CA ASN A 469 -16.70 2.82 -23.10
C ASN A 469 -17.27 4.24 -22.90
N CYS A 470 -18.55 4.40 -23.14
CA CYS A 470 -19.28 5.61 -22.76
C CYS A 470 -19.89 5.43 -21.37
N ARG A 471 -19.44 6.22 -20.42
CA ARG A 471 -19.92 6.15 -19.03
C ARG A 471 -21.37 6.57 -18.84
N ASP A 472 -21.94 7.30 -19.82
CA ASP A 472 -23.31 7.83 -19.73
C ASP A 472 -24.33 6.85 -20.30
N CYS A 473 -24.04 6.19 -21.42
CA CYS A 473 -24.99 5.25 -22.05
C CYS A 473 -24.52 3.80 -22.14
N GLY A 474 -23.27 3.52 -21.74
CA GLY A 474 -22.73 2.18 -21.69
C GLY A 474 -22.30 1.58 -23.04
N ILE A 475 -22.39 2.31 -24.15
CA ILE A 475 -21.90 1.79 -25.44
C ILE A 475 -20.41 1.55 -25.35
N THR A 476 -19.99 0.35 -25.75
CA THR A 476 -18.59 -0.10 -25.68
C THR A 476 -18.08 -0.48 -27.06
N GLY A 477 -16.83 -0.22 -27.34
CA GLY A 477 -16.20 -0.50 -28.62
C GLY A 477 -14.68 -0.53 -28.50
N TRP A 478 -14.02 -0.50 -29.63
CA TRP A 478 -12.55 -0.48 -29.73
C TRP A 478 -12.02 0.87 -30.15
N VAL A 479 -10.75 1.14 -29.88
CA VAL A 479 -10.05 2.32 -30.39
C VAL A 479 -8.79 1.88 -31.11
N THR A 480 -8.49 2.52 -32.23
CA THR A 480 -7.27 2.21 -32.97
C THR A 480 -6.74 3.45 -33.72
N ILE A 481 -5.58 3.29 -34.33
CA ILE A 481 -5.03 4.24 -35.29
C ILE A 481 -5.25 3.65 -36.69
N LEU A 482 -5.90 4.38 -37.59
CA LEU A 482 -5.97 3.99 -38.99
C LEU A 482 -4.72 4.47 -39.73
N ASN A 483 -4.25 3.67 -40.71
CA ASN A 483 -3.20 4.09 -41.62
C ASN A 483 -3.69 5.21 -42.56
N GLU A 484 -2.78 5.84 -43.28
CA GLU A 484 -3.10 6.97 -44.18
C GLU A 484 -4.09 6.59 -45.28
N ARG A 485 -4.16 5.34 -45.67
CA ARG A 485 -5.11 4.84 -46.68
C ARG A 485 -6.44 4.39 -46.06
N GLN A 486 -6.59 4.46 -44.73
CA GLN A 486 -7.76 4.05 -43.97
C GLN A 486 -8.20 2.60 -44.22
N ASN A 487 -7.29 1.73 -44.63
CA ASN A 487 -7.58 0.35 -45.00
C ASN A 487 -6.97 -0.69 -44.05
N ALA A 488 -6.27 -0.28 -43.00
CA ALA A 488 -5.74 -1.17 -41.96
C ALA A 488 -5.53 -0.41 -40.65
N THR A 489 -5.60 -1.14 -39.56
CA THR A 489 -5.29 -0.60 -38.23
C THR A 489 -3.80 -0.72 -37.94
N ILE A 490 -3.25 0.23 -37.19
CA ILE A 490 -1.90 0.20 -36.68
C ILE A 490 -1.97 -0.15 -35.19
N VAL A 491 -1.52 -1.35 -34.84
CA VAL A 491 -1.51 -1.82 -33.45
C VAL A 491 -0.11 -1.66 -32.86
N ASN A 492 0.14 -0.47 -32.31
CA ASN A 492 1.27 -0.22 -31.43
C ASN A 492 0.72 0.48 -30.18
N LEU A 493 0.57 -0.26 -29.09
CA LEU A 493 -0.11 0.24 -27.88
C LEU A 493 0.60 1.45 -27.27
N GLU A 494 1.92 1.52 -27.30
CA GLU A 494 2.66 2.64 -26.76
C GLU A 494 2.45 3.92 -27.60
N ALA A 495 2.61 3.81 -28.92
CA ALA A 495 2.34 4.91 -29.85
C ALA A 495 0.86 5.33 -29.79
N PHE A 496 -0.05 4.36 -29.64
CA PHE A 496 -1.49 4.61 -29.52
C PHE A 496 -1.82 5.50 -28.33
N TYR A 497 -1.36 5.17 -27.11
CA TYR A 497 -1.66 5.98 -25.93
C TYR A 497 -1.13 7.41 -26.07
N ASN A 498 0.06 7.58 -26.64
CA ASN A 498 0.61 8.90 -26.91
C ASN A 498 -0.24 9.71 -27.89
N GLN A 499 -0.75 9.09 -28.96
CA GLN A 499 -1.60 9.76 -29.95
C GLN A 499 -3.02 10.01 -29.42
N TYR A 500 -3.59 9.07 -28.68
CA TYR A 500 -4.92 9.22 -28.07
C TYR A 500 -4.97 10.45 -27.14
N PHE A 501 -4.00 10.60 -26.24
CA PHE A 501 -3.96 11.73 -25.32
C PHE A 501 -3.63 13.07 -26.00
N LYS A 502 -3.02 13.05 -27.19
CA LYS A 502 -2.81 14.24 -28.03
C LYS A 502 -4.01 14.56 -28.91
N ALA A 503 -5.08 13.76 -28.87
CA ALA A 503 -6.25 13.85 -29.75
C ALA A 503 -5.89 13.86 -31.25
N ASP A 504 -4.95 12.98 -31.66
CA ASP A 504 -4.48 12.85 -33.03
C ASP A 504 -5.64 12.45 -33.98
N GLU A 505 -5.66 13.04 -35.16
CA GLU A 505 -6.72 12.82 -36.17
C GLU A 505 -6.76 11.37 -36.70
N LYS A 506 -5.66 10.62 -36.60
CA LYS A 506 -5.57 9.21 -37.01
C LYS A 506 -6.23 8.24 -36.03
N VAL A 507 -6.53 8.69 -34.79
CA VAL A 507 -7.21 7.88 -33.79
C VAL A 507 -8.70 7.81 -34.11
N VAL A 508 -9.23 6.60 -34.25
CA VAL A 508 -10.64 6.33 -34.52
C VAL A 508 -11.23 5.36 -33.54
N MET A 509 -12.53 5.51 -33.32
CA MET A 509 -13.30 4.59 -32.49
C MET A 509 -14.14 3.68 -33.38
N LEU A 510 -14.28 2.42 -32.97
CA LEU A 510 -14.99 1.39 -33.69
C LEU A 510 -16.05 0.81 -32.76
N PHE A 511 -17.30 0.82 -33.17
CA PHE A 511 -18.39 0.23 -32.39
C PHE A 511 -19.03 -0.93 -33.15
N PRO A 512 -19.53 -2.00 -32.47
CA PRO A 512 -20.29 -3.04 -33.15
C PRO A 512 -21.52 -2.47 -33.86
N HIS A 513 -21.82 -2.98 -35.05
CA HIS A 513 -22.99 -2.57 -35.79
C HIS A 513 -24.25 -3.24 -35.22
N PRO A 514 -25.31 -2.50 -34.86
CA PRO A 514 -26.49 -3.05 -34.22
C PRO A 514 -27.45 -3.80 -35.18
N HIS A 515 -27.07 -3.97 -36.45
CA HIS A 515 -27.88 -4.60 -37.53
C HIS A 515 -29.23 -3.92 -37.84
N GLU A 516 -29.61 -2.91 -37.08
CA GLU A 516 -30.80 -2.08 -37.31
C GLU A 516 -30.34 -0.74 -37.89
N ASN A 517 -31.01 0.32 -37.78
CA ASN A 517 -30.73 1.59 -38.42
C ASN A 517 -29.33 2.19 -38.02
N VAL A 518 -28.57 2.63 -39.02
CA VAL A 518 -27.30 3.37 -38.79
C VAL A 518 -27.59 4.77 -38.23
N PRO A 519 -27.10 5.08 -37.02
CA PRO A 519 -27.30 6.41 -36.43
C PRO A 519 -26.67 7.52 -37.31
N THR A 520 -27.27 8.72 -37.29
CA THR A 520 -26.75 9.89 -38.01
C THR A 520 -25.34 10.20 -37.54
N GLY A 521 -24.41 10.40 -38.51
CA GLY A 521 -23.00 10.70 -38.19
C GLY A 521 -22.11 9.48 -37.98
N MET A 522 -22.60 8.29 -38.29
CA MET A 522 -21.81 7.04 -38.28
C MET A 522 -21.56 6.54 -39.70
N LEU A 523 -20.37 6.03 -39.94
CA LEU A 523 -19.97 5.40 -41.19
C LEU A 523 -19.96 3.89 -41.02
N PRO A 524 -20.78 3.14 -41.76
CA PRO A 524 -20.72 1.68 -41.72
C PRO A 524 -19.41 1.18 -42.37
N ALA A 525 -18.80 0.19 -41.75
CA ALA A 525 -17.56 -0.43 -42.19
C ALA A 525 -17.45 -1.88 -41.72
N ARG A 526 -16.48 -2.59 -42.22
CA ARG A 526 -16.13 -3.96 -41.78
C ARG A 526 -14.67 -3.98 -41.31
N ILE A 527 -14.40 -4.78 -40.29
CA ILE A 527 -13.03 -5.03 -39.80
C ILE A 527 -12.76 -6.54 -39.75
N CYS A 528 -11.58 -6.94 -40.21
CA CYS A 528 -11.14 -8.31 -40.09
C CYS A 528 -10.64 -8.59 -38.66
N PRO A 529 -11.13 -9.62 -37.96
CA PRO A 529 -10.69 -9.93 -36.59
C PRO A 529 -9.26 -10.44 -36.51
N ASP A 530 -8.68 -10.96 -37.60
CA ASP A 530 -7.35 -11.56 -37.61
C ASP A 530 -6.25 -10.60 -38.09
N CYS A 531 -6.45 -9.92 -39.23
CA CYS A 531 -5.42 -9.02 -39.80
C CYS A 531 -5.75 -7.53 -39.58
N LEU A 532 -6.90 -7.21 -38.98
CA LEU A 532 -7.38 -5.87 -38.66
C LEU A 532 -7.49 -4.93 -39.90
N GLN A 533 -7.66 -5.52 -41.08
CA GLN A 533 -7.96 -4.77 -42.30
C GLN A 533 -9.38 -4.19 -42.20
N VAL A 534 -9.50 -2.89 -42.52
CA VAL A 534 -10.77 -2.16 -42.50
C VAL A 534 -11.25 -1.95 -43.92
N LYS A 535 -12.53 -2.22 -44.18
CA LYS A 535 -13.23 -1.93 -45.43
C LYS A 535 -14.36 -0.94 -45.14
N LEU A 536 -14.32 0.23 -45.74
CA LEU A 536 -15.42 1.21 -45.63
C LEU A 536 -16.64 0.73 -46.42
N GLY A 537 -17.80 0.88 -45.83
CA GLY A 537 -19.06 0.35 -46.39
C GLY A 537 -19.25 -1.13 -46.02
N ILE A 538 -20.50 -1.58 -46.07
CA ILE A 538 -20.92 -2.96 -45.81
C ILE A 538 -21.37 -3.71 -47.07
N ASP A 539 -21.26 -3.09 -48.24
CA ASP A 539 -21.60 -3.69 -49.50
C ASP A 539 -20.56 -4.69 -50.00
N GLY A 540 -20.99 -5.77 -50.63
CA GLY A 540 -20.16 -6.81 -51.24
C GLY A 540 -19.71 -7.88 -50.25
N SER A 541 -18.59 -8.60 -50.53
CA SER A 541 -18.17 -9.78 -49.79
C SER A 541 -17.92 -9.46 -48.29
N SER A 542 -18.41 -10.37 -47.43
CA SER A 542 -18.16 -10.36 -45.98
C SER A 542 -16.81 -11.01 -45.60
N GLU A 543 -16.06 -11.52 -46.56
CA GLU A 543 -14.74 -12.12 -46.35
C GLU A 543 -13.62 -11.12 -46.56
N CYS A 544 -12.57 -11.22 -45.77
CA CYS A 544 -11.37 -10.39 -45.87
C CYS A 544 -10.56 -10.76 -47.12
N ALA A 545 -10.28 -9.81 -47.97
CA ALA A 545 -9.50 -10.00 -49.18
C ALA A 545 -8.06 -10.49 -48.94
N SER A 546 -7.50 -10.23 -47.73
CA SER A 546 -6.13 -10.57 -47.39
C SER A 546 -5.94 -11.94 -46.73
N CYS A 547 -6.91 -12.42 -45.94
CA CYS A 547 -6.79 -13.66 -45.17
C CYS A 547 -8.01 -14.58 -45.25
N GLY A 548 -9.08 -14.20 -45.97
CA GLY A 548 -10.28 -15.00 -46.12
C GLY A 548 -11.20 -15.09 -44.90
N THR A 549 -10.81 -14.48 -43.76
CA THR A 549 -11.63 -14.52 -42.55
C THR A 549 -12.86 -13.67 -42.66
N ARG A 550 -14.00 -14.14 -42.14
CA ARG A 550 -15.24 -13.38 -42.06
C ARG A 550 -15.04 -12.07 -41.28
N MET A 551 -15.36 -10.97 -41.88
CA MET A 551 -15.23 -9.64 -41.28
C MET A 551 -16.41 -9.33 -40.36
N VAL A 552 -16.16 -8.51 -39.36
CA VAL A 552 -17.15 -8.02 -38.38
C VAL A 552 -17.67 -6.66 -38.85
N ASP A 553 -18.98 -6.49 -38.86
CA ASP A 553 -19.64 -5.24 -39.18
C ASP A 553 -19.49 -4.24 -38.02
N ILE A 554 -19.01 -3.05 -38.33
CA ILE A 554 -18.72 -2.00 -37.36
C ILE A 554 -19.25 -0.64 -37.83
N LEU A 555 -19.36 0.28 -36.86
CA LEU A 555 -19.65 1.69 -37.10
C LEU A 555 -18.46 2.55 -36.69
N ILE A 556 -18.09 3.50 -37.55
CA ILE A 556 -17.03 4.49 -37.30
C ILE A 556 -17.69 5.87 -37.16
N PRO A 557 -17.59 6.54 -35.98
CA PRO A 557 -18.14 7.89 -35.81
C PRO A 557 -17.47 8.88 -36.74
N SER A 558 -18.25 9.73 -37.41
CA SER A 558 -17.73 10.87 -38.18
C SER A 558 -17.07 11.87 -37.26
N PRO A 559 -15.88 12.40 -37.59
CA PRO A 559 -15.18 13.35 -36.75
C PRO A 559 -15.94 14.67 -36.65
N ILE A 560 -16.21 15.16 -35.46
CA ILE A 560 -16.71 16.52 -35.22
C ILE A 560 -15.50 17.41 -34.89
N ARG A 561 -15.33 18.50 -35.65
CA ARG A 561 -14.30 19.50 -35.42
C ARG A 561 -14.84 20.59 -34.50
N THR A 562 -14.11 20.91 -33.42
CA THR A 562 -14.44 22.09 -32.61
C THR A 562 -14.12 23.37 -33.35
N THR A 563 -15.04 24.34 -33.29
CA THR A 563 -14.83 25.71 -33.81
C THR A 563 -13.98 26.52 -32.83
N GLY A 564 -12.73 26.85 -33.19
CA GLY A 564 -11.83 27.67 -32.37
C GLY A 564 -10.41 27.74 -32.94
N PRO A 565 -9.50 28.56 -32.38
CA PRO A 565 -8.12 28.75 -32.87
C PRO A 565 -7.24 27.49 -32.76
N LYS A 566 -7.67 26.49 -31.99
CA LYS A 566 -7.07 25.13 -31.98
C LYS A 566 -8.19 24.15 -32.30
N GLN A 567 -8.29 23.72 -33.55
CA GLN A 567 -9.21 22.67 -33.97
C GLN A 567 -8.75 21.33 -33.38
N HIS A 568 -9.42 20.84 -32.35
CA HIS A 568 -9.21 19.51 -31.83
C HIS A 568 -10.38 18.60 -32.18
N LYS A 569 -10.06 17.36 -32.59
CA LYS A 569 -11.06 16.30 -32.79
C LYS A 569 -11.67 15.97 -31.41
N GLN A 570 -12.97 16.21 -31.27
CA GLN A 570 -13.67 15.90 -30.04
C GLN A 570 -14.35 14.54 -30.17
N TYR A 571 -14.07 13.65 -29.22
CA TYR A 571 -14.72 12.34 -29.14
C TYR A 571 -16.11 12.50 -28.51
N ILE A 572 -17.14 12.53 -29.36
CA ILE A 572 -18.54 12.58 -28.93
C ILE A 572 -19.09 11.18 -29.02
N CYS A 573 -19.84 10.75 -28.01
CA CYS A 573 -20.52 9.46 -28.04
C CYS A 573 -21.53 9.41 -29.20
N PRO A 574 -21.40 8.45 -30.11
CA PRO A 574 -22.29 8.38 -31.28
C PRO A 574 -23.72 7.96 -30.92
N CYS A 575 -23.93 7.40 -29.73
CA CYS A 575 -25.22 6.90 -29.27
C CYS A 575 -26.01 7.97 -28.48
N CYS A 576 -25.39 8.57 -27.44
CA CYS A 576 -26.09 9.52 -26.56
C CYS A 576 -25.66 10.98 -26.74
N GLY A 577 -24.70 11.27 -27.62
CA GLY A 577 -24.21 12.63 -27.87
C GLY A 577 -23.34 13.22 -26.76
N SER A 578 -23.00 12.47 -25.73
CA SER A 578 -22.16 12.92 -24.63
C SER A 578 -20.78 13.35 -25.12
N ARG A 579 -20.35 14.54 -24.71
CA ARG A 579 -19.04 15.13 -25.07
C ARG A 579 -17.89 14.67 -24.18
N ARG A 580 -18.19 14.04 -23.02
CA ARG A 580 -17.21 13.62 -22.00
C ARG A 580 -17.40 12.18 -21.52
N GLY A 581 -18.41 11.46 -22.07
CA GLY A 581 -18.73 10.11 -21.66
C GLY A 581 -17.71 9.07 -22.14
N LEU A 582 -17.15 9.25 -23.34
CA LEU A 582 -16.22 8.29 -23.92
C LEU A 582 -14.87 8.31 -23.22
N SER A 583 -14.46 7.18 -22.70
CA SER A 583 -13.17 6.99 -22.04
C SER A 583 -12.59 5.61 -22.32
N LEU A 584 -11.26 5.51 -22.37
CA LEU A 584 -10.59 4.21 -22.42
C LEU A 584 -10.92 3.41 -21.16
N MET A 585 -11.18 2.13 -21.34
CA MET A 585 -11.37 1.21 -20.22
C MET A 585 -10.04 0.95 -19.53
N GLY A 586 -10.08 1.03 -18.23
CA GLY A 586 -8.96 0.74 -17.36
C GLY A 586 -9.09 1.46 -16.02
N VAL A 587 -8.53 0.86 -15.00
CA VAL A 587 -8.56 1.37 -13.63
C VAL A 587 -7.14 1.76 -13.22
N ARG A 588 -7.01 2.89 -12.55
CA ARG A 588 -5.72 3.32 -11.98
C ARG A 588 -5.50 2.61 -10.65
N SER A 589 -4.27 2.23 -10.36
CA SER A 589 -3.87 1.57 -9.10
C SER A 589 -4.42 2.26 -7.84
N ALA A 590 -4.46 3.59 -7.82
CA ALA A 590 -5.03 4.34 -6.70
C ALA A 590 -6.52 4.01 -6.45
N THR A 591 -7.29 3.79 -7.49
CA THR A 591 -8.71 3.44 -7.36
C THR A 591 -8.89 1.99 -6.94
N GLU A 592 -8.09 1.08 -7.48
CA GLU A 592 -8.10 -0.35 -7.10
C GLU A 592 -7.71 -0.52 -5.63
N ILE A 593 -6.67 0.18 -5.18
CA ILE A 593 -6.26 0.20 -3.77
C ILE A 593 -7.39 0.78 -2.89
N SER A 594 -8.05 1.87 -3.33
CA SER A 594 -9.17 2.46 -2.58
C SER A 594 -10.35 1.50 -2.44
N ALA A 595 -10.72 0.81 -3.51
CA ALA A 595 -11.77 -0.22 -3.48
C ALA A 595 -11.38 -1.38 -2.55
N SER A 596 -10.13 -1.82 -2.62
CA SER A 596 -9.60 -2.91 -1.77
C SER A 596 -9.60 -2.53 -0.29
N ILE A 597 -9.17 -1.31 0.05
CA ILE A 597 -9.18 -0.79 1.42
C ILE A 597 -10.62 -0.73 1.95
N SER A 598 -11.56 -0.25 1.13
CA SER A 598 -12.97 -0.18 1.53
C SER A 598 -13.54 -1.56 1.84
N GLN A 599 -13.24 -2.57 1.03
CA GLN A 599 -13.69 -3.93 1.25
C GLN A 599 -13.03 -4.57 2.49
N MET A 600 -11.72 -4.34 2.68
CA MET A 600 -11.01 -4.84 3.87
C MET A 600 -11.55 -4.21 5.16
N PHE A 601 -11.94 -2.93 5.11
CA PHE A 601 -12.48 -2.22 6.29
C PHE A 601 -13.95 -2.55 6.55
N ALA A 602 -14.70 -2.93 5.52
CA ALA A 602 -16.08 -3.39 5.65
C ALA A 602 -16.17 -4.83 6.19
N SER A 603 -15.13 -5.66 6.04
CA SER A 603 -15.13 -7.02 6.55
C SER A 603 -15.14 -7.05 8.09
N ARG A 604 -15.99 -7.91 8.65
CA ARG A 604 -16.09 -8.17 10.10
C ARG A 604 -14.89 -8.92 10.66
N PHE A 605 -14.07 -9.54 9.79
CA PHE A 605 -12.80 -10.14 10.20
C PHE A 605 -11.72 -9.11 10.55
N ASN A 606 -11.91 -7.84 10.18
CA ASN A 606 -10.95 -6.77 10.44
C ASN A 606 -11.39 -5.92 11.64
N ASP A 607 -10.93 -6.29 12.82
CA ASP A 607 -11.19 -5.59 14.08
C ASP A 607 -10.23 -4.41 14.36
N ASP A 608 -9.12 -4.28 13.63
CA ASP A 608 -8.11 -3.22 13.81
C ASP A 608 -8.09 -2.17 12.69
N LYS A 609 -8.79 -2.37 11.60
CA LYS A 609 -8.99 -1.42 10.45
C LYS A 609 -7.75 -0.61 10.09
N LYS A 610 -6.57 -1.22 10.11
CA LYS A 610 -5.30 -0.64 9.74
C LYS A 610 -4.77 -1.28 8.48
N THR A 611 -4.36 -0.44 7.53
CA THR A 611 -3.69 -0.89 6.32
C THR A 611 -2.58 0.07 5.94
N LEU A 612 -1.55 -0.46 5.30
CA LEU A 612 -0.45 0.33 4.77
C LEU A 612 -0.37 0.06 3.27
N ALA A 613 -0.53 1.11 2.48
CA ALA A 613 -0.43 1.04 1.03
C ALA A 613 0.89 1.65 0.56
N PHE A 614 1.66 0.89 -0.19
CA PHE A 614 2.92 1.33 -0.78
C PHE A 614 2.75 1.61 -2.27
N SER A 615 3.47 2.59 -2.76
CA SER A 615 3.53 2.94 -4.18
C SER A 615 4.95 3.37 -4.52
N ASP A 616 5.41 3.03 -5.71
CA ASP A 616 6.77 3.33 -6.21
C ASP A 616 7.08 4.84 -6.28
N ASN A 617 6.08 5.70 -6.19
CA ASN A 617 6.26 7.15 -6.36
C ASN A 617 5.75 7.92 -5.14
N VAL A 618 6.65 8.62 -4.46
CA VAL A 618 6.37 9.43 -3.26
C VAL A 618 5.36 10.55 -3.54
N GLN A 619 5.42 11.19 -4.71
CA GLN A 619 4.44 12.22 -5.10
C GLN A 619 3.05 11.63 -5.31
N ASP A 620 2.97 10.43 -5.87
CA ASP A 620 1.74 9.68 -6.01
C ASP A 620 1.15 9.27 -4.64
N ALA A 621 1.97 8.90 -3.66
CA ALA A 621 1.51 8.51 -2.33
C ALA A 621 0.83 9.69 -1.60
N ALA A 622 1.40 10.89 -1.64
CA ALA A 622 0.81 12.09 -1.03
C ALA A 622 -0.50 12.53 -1.71
N HIS A 623 -0.54 12.47 -3.05
CA HIS A 623 -1.77 12.72 -3.82
C HIS A 623 -2.86 11.67 -3.55
N ARG A 624 -2.47 10.44 -3.29
CA ARG A 624 -3.38 9.30 -3.06
C ARG A 624 -4.07 9.36 -1.72
N ALA A 625 -3.41 9.82 -0.66
CA ALA A 625 -4.04 9.97 0.65
C ALA A 625 -5.29 10.89 0.61
N GLY A 626 -5.21 12.05 -0.05
CA GLY A 626 -6.35 12.93 -0.29
C GLY A 626 -7.40 12.33 -1.24
N PHE A 627 -6.96 11.55 -2.21
CA PHE A 627 -7.83 10.84 -3.15
C PHE A 627 -8.63 9.73 -2.47
N PHE A 628 -8.01 8.96 -1.57
CA PHE A 628 -8.69 7.91 -0.80
C PHE A 628 -9.84 8.49 0.02
N ASN A 629 -9.60 9.55 0.77
CA ASN A 629 -10.61 10.18 1.60
C ASN A 629 -11.82 10.68 0.79
N SER A 630 -11.59 11.24 -0.42
CA SER A 630 -12.66 11.81 -1.24
C SER A 630 -13.40 10.80 -2.12
N ARG A 631 -12.80 9.64 -2.43
CA ARG A 631 -13.33 8.67 -3.40
C ARG A 631 -13.93 7.42 -2.75
N THR A 632 -13.45 7.02 -1.59
CA THR A 632 -13.95 5.83 -0.87
C THR A 632 -15.44 5.98 -0.57
N TRP A 633 -15.88 7.15 -0.11
CA TRP A 633 -17.30 7.43 0.13
C TRP A 633 -18.16 7.29 -1.13
N ARG A 634 -17.72 7.86 -2.27
CA ARG A 634 -18.48 7.78 -3.53
C ARG A 634 -18.57 6.34 -4.06
N PHE A 635 -17.52 5.56 -3.83
CA PHE A 635 -17.49 4.16 -4.19
C PHE A 635 -18.46 3.36 -3.31
N GLY A 636 -18.40 3.52 -2.00
CA GLY A 636 -19.33 2.87 -1.06
C GLY A 636 -20.78 3.13 -1.43
N LEU A 637 -21.14 4.40 -1.68
CA LEU A 637 -22.49 4.78 -2.07
C LEU A 637 -22.95 4.13 -3.40
N ARG A 638 -22.09 4.08 -4.41
CA ARG A 638 -22.41 3.43 -5.69
C ARG A 638 -22.65 1.92 -5.53
N THR A 639 -21.79 1.25 -4.78
CA THR A 639 -21.94 -0.18 -4.50
C THR A 639 -23.22 -0.45 -3.70
N ALA A 640 -23.53 0.41 -2.74
CA ALA A 640 -24.76 0.30 -1.97
C ALA A 640 -26.01 0.45 -2.85
N ILE A 641 -26.03 1.46 -3.74
CA ILE A 641 -27.12 1.65 -4.70
C ILE A 641 -27.26 0.43 -5.63
N GLN A 642 -26.16 -0.09 -6.15
CA GLN A 642 -26.17 -1.24 -7.03
C GLN A 642 -26.73 -2.50 -6.35
N ARG A 643 -26.31 -2.78 -5.12
CA ARG A 643 -26.82 -3.93 -4.33
C ARG A 643 -28.31 -3.79 -4.08
N TYR A 644 -28.75 -2.62 -3.64
CA TYR A 644 -30.18 -2.35 -3.45
C TYR A 644 -30.98 -2.57 -4.73
N CYS A 645 -30.53 -2.02 -5.86
CA CYS A 645 -31.21 -2.21 -7.16
C CYS A 645 -31.24 -3.67 -7.62
N ALA A 646 -30.17 -4.44 -7.36
CA ALA A 646 -30.08 -5.84 -7.72
C ALA A 646 -31.04 -6.71 -6.91
N GLU A 647 -31.23 -6.43 -5.62
CA GLU A 647 -32.06 -7.23 -4.71
C GLU A 647 -33.53 -6.77 -4.67
N CYS A 648 -33.79 -5.48 -4.76
CA CYS A 648 -35.14 -4.91 -4.64
C CYS A 648 -35.83 -4.65 -6.00
N GLY A 649 -35.15 -4.91 -7.11
CA GLY A 649 -35.69 -4.78 -8.45
C GLY A 649 -35.54 -3.42 -9.11
N SER A 650 -35.48 -3.40 -10.44
CA SER A 650 -35.42 -2.18 -11.26
C SER A 650 -36.83 -1.69 -11.59
N GLY A 651 -37.04 -0.37 -11.58
CA GLY A 651 -38.29 0.26 -12.00
C GLY A 651 -39.02 1.06 -10.95
N GLN A 652 -38.37 1.36 -9.82
CA GLN A 652 -38.89 2.26 -8.79
C GLN A 652 -38.76 3.72 -9.25
N ASN A 653 -39.71 4.55 -8.87
CA ASN A 653 -39.53 6.00 -8.99
C ASN A 653 -38.52 6.51 -7.95
N LEU A 654 -38.01 7.73 -8.13
CA LEU A 654 -36.93 8.26 -7.28
C LEU A 654 -37.33 8.41 -5.79
N ALA A 655 -38.59 8.66 -5.51
CA ALA A 655 -39.09 8.82 -4.13
C ALA A 655 -39.17 7.46 -3.41
N ASP A 656 -39.72 6.45 -4.10
CA ASP A 656 -39.78 5.06 -3.58
C ASP A 656 -38.38 4.47 -3.41
N PHE A 657 -37.49 4.76 -4.36
CA PHE A 657 -36.07 4.37 -4.25
C PHE A 657 -35.42 4.98 -3.00
N GLN A 658 -35.59 6.29 -2.77
CA GLN A 658 -34.97 6.95 -1.64
C GLN A 658 -35.44 6.37 -0.29
N ALA A 659 -36.73 6.13 -0.13
CA ALA A 659 -37.27 5.55 1.09
C ALA A 659 -36.79 4.09 1.26
N GLY A 660 -36.96 3.26 0.24
CA GLY A 660 -36.59 1.84 0.29
C GLY A 660 -35.08 1.61 0.44
N PHE A 661 -34.23 2.47 -0.12
CA PHE A 661 -32.78 2.38 0.01
C PHE A 661 -32.33 2.58 1.46
N VAL A 662 -32.89 3.57 2.15
CA VAL A 662 -32.58 3.86 3.57
C VAL A 662 -33.03 2.69 4.45
N ASP A 663 -34.28 2.24 4.27
CA ASP A 663 -34.86 1.12 5.04
C ASP A 663 -34.08 -0.19 4.81
N TYR A 664 -33.71 -0.48 3.57
CA TYR A 664 -32.90 -1.65 3.22
C TYR A 664 -31.57 -1.68 3.98
N TRP A 665 -30.80 -0.59 3.95
CA TRP A 665 -29.50 -0.55 4.61
C TRP A 665 -29.61 -0.50 6.13
N HIS A 666 -30.66 0.11 6.68
CA HIS A 666 -30.94 0.07 8.12
C HIS A 666 -31.22 -1.36 8.63
N LEU A 667 -31.78 -2.22 7.79
CA LEU A 667 -32.00 -3.64 8.11
C LEU A 667 -30.72 -4.49 7.97
N HIS A 668 -29.74 -4.05 7.15
CA HIS A 668 -28.55 -4.83 6.82
C HIS A 668 -27.29 -4.32 7.55
N MET A 669 -27.37 -3.24 8.30
CA MET A 669 -26.29 -2.65 9.07
C MET A 669 -26.70 -2.45 10.54
N THR A 670 -25.73 -2.44 11.45
CA THR A 670 -25.97 -1.95 12.80
C THR A 670 -26.15 -0.43 12.81
N ASP A 671 -26.77 0.14 13.85
CA ASP A 671 -26.97 1.59 13.96
C ASP A 671 -25.65 2.39 13.86
N GLU A 672 -24.56 1.86 14.45
CA GLU A 672 -23.23 2.49 14.36
C GLU A 672 -22.63 2.43 12.95
N GLU A 673 -22.78 1.31 12.26
CA GLU A 673 -22.35 1.16 10.87
C GLU A 673 -23.16 2.07 9.95
N PHE A 674 -24.48 2.15 10.14
CA PHE A 674 -25.37 2.98 9.34
C PHE A 674 -25.06 4.47 9.49
N VAL A 675 -24.83 4.94 10.71
CA VAL A 675 -24.44 6.35 10.97
C VAL A 675 -23.05 6.67 10.40
N SER A 676 -22.16 5.68 10.36
CA SER A 676 -20.80 5.85 9.79
C SER A 676 -20.81 5.82 8.27
N PHE A 677 -21.78 5.18 7.66
CA PHE A 677 -21.95 5.05 6.20
C PHE A 677 -22.60 6.30 5.59
#